data_248dab0085e0eff3278832d8aa1ab13e
#
_entry.id   248dab0085e0eff3278832d8aa1ab13e
#
_cell.length_a   1.000
_cell.length_b   1.000
_cell.length_c   1.000
_cell.angle_alpha   90.00
_cell.angle_beta   90.00
_cell.angle_gamma   90.00
#
_symmetry.space_group_name_H-M   'P 1'
#
loop_
_entity.id
_entity.type
_entity.pdbx_description
1 polymer ?
#
loop_
_entity_poly.entity_id
_entity_poly.type
_entity_poly.pdbx_seq_one_letter_code
_entity_poly.pdbx_strand_id
1 'polypeptide(L)'
;MIEFKQLLVPAACLLMGCMPTQASEKQNYPSVAAMEKLDRGVVALPAAGKGVFISWRMLGTDSKNVCFDVERDGKVIAHHIKATNYTDAKGSASQTYRIITYQEEPKMDAAAQREVSGAVKPWADLYRSLPINRPDGGITPDGKSYSYTPNDCSVGDVDGDGEYELILKWDPTNAHDNSHNGYTGDVILDCYKLDGTQLWRINLGKNIRAGAHYTQFLVYDFDGDGKAELICKTSAGSLDGKGRFVSQAATDAEIRAVDNLADYRNKVGRIMEGPEMLTVFRGLSGEAIHTVWYNPNRAFGVGKQVAEGESLLNGYPQYSSIWGDKDNYGNRGERYLAGVAHLDGLDKNPSAVMCRGYYTRSYLWAVDFDGKELKTKWLHASVSPNDWEVRDAEGKIIREVHGLKNRDPKGNEVSATAFAQGAHSLAVGDVDGDGCDEITYGSAAINNAGTLLYSTGLGHGDALHLSDLDPDRPGLEVFMVHEEYPYGSDLRDARTGEILLYHTDRDDTGRGVAADIDAKYRGCELWSIDVPGVRNIKGDQISLGGFRKHEYGERESYTPGFRWPAMNFRIYWDGDLQEELLANLGRPHFVPYLQKWDGKKAVPLPLSNGKQLYEMGHSASCNWSKATPNLQADLFGDWREEVIYWDESDASHLNIFTTNIPTEYRVPTLMHDHIYRMGVAWQNVAYNQPPHLGYYLPDKAEKMK
;
A
#
# COMPACT_ATOMS: atom_id res chain seq x y z
N MET A 1 42.78 -2.03 41.84
CA MET A 1 41.97 -3.01 42.54
C MET A 1 40.94 -2.24 43.36
N ILE A 2 39.74 -2.11 42.86
CA ILE A 2 38.59 -1.58 43.60
C ILE A 2 37.44 -2.54 43.28
N GLU A 3 36.96 -3.19 44.33
CA GLU A 3 35.89 -4.20 44.28
C GLU A 3 34.52 -3.57 44.01
N PHE A 4 33.75 -4.18 43.14
CA PHE A 4 32.32 -3.90 42.96
C PHE A 4 31.51 -4.66 43.99
N LYS A 5 30.81 -3.96 44.88
CA LYS A 5 29.77 -4.52 45.73
C LYS A 5 28.43 -4.54 44.96
N GLN A 6 27.90 -5.72 44.77
CA GLN A 6 26.53 -5.95 44.35
C GLN A 6 25.56 -5.57 45.45
N LEU A 7 24.59 -4.70 45.16
CA LEU A 7 23.41 -4.49 45.99
C LEU A 7 22.26 -5.38 45.45
N LEU A 8 21.89 -6.36 46.23
CA LEU A 8 20.69 -7.17 46.07
C LEU A 8 19.48 -6.39 46.60
N VAL A 9 18.49 -6.17 45.77
CA VAL A 9 17.13 -5.76 46.16
C VAL A 9 16.21 -6.97 46.01
N PRO A 10 15.42 -7.35 47.03
CA PRO A 10 14.55 -8.53 46.91
C PRO A 10 13.28 -8.21 46.13
N ALA A 11 13.08 -8.93 45.02
CA ALA A 11 11.82 -8.96 44.33
C ALA A 11 10.85 -9.93 44.99
N ALA A 12 9.66 -9.45 45.32
CA ALA A 12 8.57 -10.29 45.83
C ALA A 12 7.98 -11.07 44.63
N CYS A 13 8.25 -12.37 44.58
CA CYS A 13 7.61 -13.28 43.64
C CYS A 13 6.16 -13.55 44.05
N LEU A 14 5.21 -13.11 43.25
CA LEU A 14 3.89 -13.73 43.17
C LEU A 14 4.00 -14.96 42.29
N LEU A 15 3.75 -16.13 42.89
CA LEU A 15 3.63 -17.42 42.21
C LEU A 15 2.38 -17.42 41.30
N MET A 16 2.54 -17.18 40.01
CA MET A 16 1.62 -17.69 39.00
C MET A 16 2.26 -18.93 38.35
N GLY A 17 1.48 -20.02 38.32
CA GLY A 17 1.96 -21.32 37.92
C GLY A 17 2.52 -21.32 36.49
N CYS A 18 3.73 -21.82 36.34
CA CYS A 18 4.30 -22.18 35.05
C CYS A 18 3.45 -23.27 34.38
N MET A 19 2.67 -22.90 33.37
CA MET A 19 2.33 -23.86 32.34
C MET A 19 3.55 -24.04 31.44
N PRO A 20 3.82 -25.26 30.96
CA PRO A 20 4.94 -25.49 30.06
C PRO A 20 4.70 -24.70 28.77
N THR A 21 5.63 -23.84 28.41
CA THR A 21 5.69 -23.23 27.08
C THR A 21 5.80 -24.37 26.07
N GLN A 22 4.70 -24.65 25.38
CA GLN A 22 4.78 -25.37 24.10
C GLN A 22 5.68 -24.52 23.19
N ALA A 23 6.72 -25.16 22.65
CA ALA A 23 7.47 -24.59 21.55
C ALA A 23 6.46 -24.19 20.49
N SER A 24 6.41 -22.90 20.13
CA SER A 24 5.54 -22.40 19.09
C SER A 24 5.90 -23.16 17.81
N GLU A 25 4.97 -24.00 17.35
CA GLU A 25 5.01 -24.47 15.97
C GLU A 25 5.19 -23.24 15.08
N LYS A 26 6.09 -23.33 14.09
CA LYS A 26 6.22 -22.30 13.06
C LYS A 26 4.82 -21.90 12.61
N GLN A 27 4.46 -20.67 12.80
CA GLN A 27 3.20 -20.13 12.35
C GLN A 27 3.17 -20.31 10.82
N ASN A 28 2.49 -21.36 10.38
CA ASN A 28 2.00 -21.39 9.02
C ASN A 28 0.94 -20.31 9.01
N TYR A 29 1.19 -19.19 8.36
CA TYR A 29 0.15 -18.24 8.04
C TYR A 29 -1.03 -19.04 7.51
N PRO A 30 -2.21 -18.89 8.11
CA PRO A 30 -3.29 -19.78 7.78
C PRO A 30 -3.64 -19.61 6.32
N SER A 31 -3.69 -20.71 5.61
CA SER A 31 -4.39 -20.88 4.34
C SER A 31 -5.89 -20.52 4.40
N VAL A 32 -6.30 -19.66 5.32
CA VAL A 32 -7.69 -19.38 5.70
C VAL A 32 -8.02 -17.90 5.52
N ALA A 33 -7.07 -17.03 5.16
CA ALA A 33 -7.41 -15.69 4.71
C ALA A 33 -8.36 -15.79 3.50
N ALA A 34 -9.36 -14.93 3.46
CA ALA A 34 -10.26 -14.86 2.32
C ALA A 34 -9.46 -14.53 1.06
N MET A 35 -9.24 -15.53 0.21
CA MET A 35 -8.54 -15.34 -1.06
C MET A 35 -9.53 -14.92 -2.12
N GLU A 36 -9.20 -13.90 -2.89
CA GLU A 36 -9.99 -13.47 -4.04
C GLU A 36 -10.10 -14.61 -5.07
N LYS A 37 -11.25 -14.70 -5.72
CA LYS A 37 -11.47 -15.68 -6.79
C LYS A 37 -10.88 -15.14 -8.08
N LEU A 38 -9.62 -15.43 -8.34
CA LEU A 38 -8.92 -14.98 -9.54
C LEU A 38 -8.97 -16.00 -10.67
N ASP A 39 -8.91 -15.50 -11.91
CA ASP A 39 -8.65 -16.30 -13.10
C ASP A 39 -7.17 -16.73 -13.20
N ARG A 40 -6.77 -17.39 -14.27
CA ARG A 40 -5.38 -17.84 -14.48
C ARG A 40 -4.42 -16.72 -14.90
N GLY A 41 -4.88 -15.51 -15.14
CA GLY A 41 -4.06 -14.37 -15.50
C GLY A 41 -3.11 -14.63 -16.65
N VAL A 42 -3.52 -15.39 -17.68
CA VAL A 42 -2.61 -15.82 -18.75
C VAL A 42 -2.13 -14.62 -19.54
N VAL A 43 -0.82 -14.49 -19.68
CA VAL A 43 -0.19 -13.48 -20.52
C VAL A 43 0.78 -14.13 -21.51
N ALA A 44 0.84 -13.59 -22.73
CA ALA A 44 1.78 -14.00 -23.76
C ALA A 44 2.56 -12.79 -24.27
N LEU A 45 3.89 -12.93 -24.38
CA LEU A 45 4.84 -11.87 -24.72
C LEU A 45 5.81 -12.32 -25.80
N PRO A 46 6.45 -11.40 -26.55
CA PRO A 46 7.64 -11.74 -27.31
C PRO A 46 8.69 -12.39 -26.38
N ALA A 47 9.21 -13.55 -26.72
CA ALA A 47 10.29 -14.16 -25.95
C ALA A 47 11.59 -13.33 -26.05
N ALA A 48 12.48 -13.43 -25.09
CA ALA A 48 13.80 -12.75 -25.10
C ALA A 48 14.66 -13.12 -26.34
N GLY A 49 14.38 -14.26 -26.97
CA GLY A 49 15.00 -14.69 -28.22
C GLY A 49 13.97 -14.81 -29.33
N LYS A 50 13.69 -16.05 -29.75
CA LYS A 50 12.70 -16.34 -30.80
C LYS A 50 11.47 -17.01 -30.17
N GLY A 51 10.27 -16.59 -30.64
CA GLY A 51 9.02 -17.21 -30.25
C GLY A 51 8.20 -16.38 -29.29
N VAL A 52 7.38 -17.05 -28.50
CA VAL A 52 6.46 -16.46 -27.54
C VAL A 52 6.73 -17.01 -26.15
N PHE A 53 6.84 -16.15 -25.16
CA PHE A 53 6.86 -16.49 -23.75
C PHE A 53 5.42 -16.39 -23.21
N ILE A 54 4.99 -17.41 -22.49
CA ILE A 54 3.66 -17.48 -21.89
C ILE A 54 3.85 -17.69 -20.38
N SER A 55 3.13 -16.95 -19.54
CA SER A 55 3.07 -17.19 -18.10
C SER A 55 1.63 -17.13 -17.58
N TRP A 56 1.40 -17.71 -16.41
CA TRP A 56 0.06 -17.81 -15.80
C TRP A 56 0.16 -18.04 -14.29
N ARG A 57 -0.92 -17.70 -13.60
CA ARG A 57 -1.02 -17.86 -12.14
C ARG A 57 -1.08 -19.33 -11.72
N MET A 58 -0.35 -19.65 -10.67
CA MET A 58 -0.72 -20.69 -9.71
C MET A 58 -1.51 -20.02 -8.59
N LEU A 59 -2.68 -20.56 -8.27
CA LEU A 59 -3.53 -19.99 -7.22
C LEU A 59 -3.17 -20.57 -5.86
N GLY A 60 -3.34 -19.81 -4.77
CA GLY A 60 -3.17 -20.32 -3.42
C GLY A 60 -4.17 -21.41 -3.06
N THR A 61 -5.27 -21.52 -3.80
CA THR A 61 -6.31 -22.56 -3.69
C THR A 61 -6.02 -23.82 -4.51
N ASP A 62 -4.97 -23.82 -5.32
CA ASP A 62 -4.59 -24.99 -6.13
C ASP A 62 -4.06 -26.14 -5.26
N SER A 63 -4.23 -27.37 -5.73
CA SER A 63 -3.63 -28.51 -5.09
C SER A 63 -2.09 -28.48 -5.21
N LYS A 64 -1.37 -29.10 -4.27
CA LYS A 64 0.09 -29.22 -4.32
C LYS A 64 0.59 -29.90 -5.61
N ASN A 65 -0.25 -30.70 -6.25
CA ASN A 65 0.08 -31.45 -7.48
C ASN A 65 -0.51 -30.82 -8.73
N VAL A 66 -0.98 -29.57 -8.66
CA VAL A 66 -1.49 -28.87 -9.84
C VAL A 66 -0.47 -28.89 -10.97
N CYS A 67 -0.94 -29.20 -12.17
CA CYS A 67 -0.14 -29.19 -13.39
C CYS A 67 -0.95 -28.58 -14.54
N PHE A 68 -0.24 -28.24 -15.62
CA PHE A 68 -0.78 -27.43 -16.69
C PHE A 68 -0.43 -28.01 -18.07
N ASP A 69 -1.37 -27.93 -19.01
CA ASP A 69 -1.07 -28.02 -20.43
C ASP A 69 -1.04 -26.64 -21.06
N VAL A 70 -0.12 -26.40 -21.99
CA VAL A 70 -0.11 -25.20 -22.82
C VAL A 70 -0.70 -25.54 -24.18
N GLU A 71 -1.75 -24.83 -24.57
CA GLU A 71 -2.41 -24.96 -25.87
C GLU A 71 -2.07 -23.77 -26.76
N ARG A 72 -1.73 -24.04 -28.02
CA ARG A 72 -1.57 -23.06 -29.10
C ARG A 72 -2.54 -23.36 -30.24
N ASP A 73 -3.42 -22.41 -30.59
CA ASP A 73 -4.41 -22.52 -31.67
C ASP A 73 -5.23 -23.83 -31.62
N GLY A 74 -5.68 -24.23 -30.42
CA GLY A 74 -6.47 -25.45 -30.20
C GLY A 74 -5.66 -26.74 -30.15
N LYS A 75 -4.32 -26.66 -30.18
CA LYS A 75 -3.44 -27.83 -30.08
C LYS A 75 -2.52 -27.71 -28.86
N VAL A 76 -2.53 -28.73 -28.00
CA VAL A 76 -1.61 -28.80 -26.87
C VAL A 76 -0.18 -29.00 -27.37
N ILE A 77 0.74 -28.14 -26.91
CA ILE A 77 2.16 -28.08 -27.29
C ILE A 77 3.10 -28.44 -26.14
N ALA A 78 2.62 -28.35 -24.89
CA ALA A 78 3.30 -28.85 -23.70
C ALA A 78 2.26 -29.53 -22.80
N HIS A 79 2.64 -30.67 -22.17
CA HIS A 79 1.71 -31.48 -21.40
C HIS A 79 2.17 -31.62 -19.94
N HIS A 80 1.23 -31.49 -19.00
CA HIS A 80 1.38 -31.79 -17.58
C HIS A 80 2.65 -31.17 -16.94
N ILE A 81 2.95 -29.93 -17.34
CA ILE A 81 4.09 -29.22 -16.77
C ILE A 81 3.70 -28.61 -15.40
N LYS A 82 4.65 -28.56 -14.50
CA LYS A 82 4.47 -27.92 -13.18
C LYS A 82 4.85 -26.44 -13.19
N ALA A 83 5.58 -26.01 -14.22
CA ALA A 83 5.96 -24.62 -14.40
C ALA A 83 4.73 -23.73 -14.59
N THR A 84 4.86 -22.47 -14.19
CA THR A 84 3.90 -21.39 -14.43
C THR A 84 4.32 -20.49 -15.58
N ASN A 85 5.33 -20.91 -16.34
CA ASN A 85 5.77 -20.24 -17.56
C ASN A 85 6.26 -21.24 -18.60
N TYR A 86 6.21 -20.85 -19.88
CA TYR A 86 6.63 -21.67 -21.01
C TYR A 86 7.09 -20.82 -22.19
N THR A 87 8.21 -21.18 -22.82
CA THR A 87 8.66 -20.52 -24.05
C THR A 87 8.37 -21.39 -25.28
N ASP A 88 7.43 -20.95 -26.11
CA ASP A 88 7.17 -21.56 -27.40
C ASP A 88 8.10 -20.98 -28.47
N ALA A 89 9.23 -21.65 -28.73
CA ALA A 89 10.22 -21.20 -29.73
C ALA A 89 9.68 -21.17 -31.19
N LYS A 90 8.51 -21.80 -31.44
CA LYS A 90 7.82 -21.80 -32.73
C LYS A 90 6.64 -20.83 -32.78
N GLY A 91 6.38 -20.16 -31.68
CA GLY A 91 5.29 -19.19 -31.52
C GLY A 91 5.47 -17.93 -32.37
N SER A 92 4.37 -17.26 -32.65
CA SER A 92 4.33 -15.98 -33.36
C SER A 92 3.19 -15.11 -32.83
N ALA A 93 3.24 -13.81 -33.12
CA ALA A 93 2.24 -12.83 -32.69
C ALA A 93 0.81 -13.08 -33.22
N SER A 94 0.64 -13.91 -34.24
CA SER A 94 -0.67 -14.22 -34.81
C SER A 94 -1.41 -15.35 -34.10
N GLN A 95 -0.75 -16.08 -33.21
CA GLN A 95 -1.29 -17.28 -32.58
C GLN A 95 -2.00 -16.94 -31.27
N THR A 96 -2.83 -17.88 -30.81
CA THR A 96 -3.54 -17.79 -29.54
C THR A 96 -3.06 -18.87 -28.58
N TYR A 97 -3.05 -18.54 -27.30
CA TYR A 97 -2.62 -19.45 -26.23
C TYR A 97 -3.68 -19.58 -25.17
N ARG A 98 -3.78 -20.77 -24.55
CA ARG A 98 -4.60 -21.10 -23.39
C ARG A 98 -3.83 -22.01 -22.46
N ILE A 99 -4.22 -21.99 -21.21
CA ILE A 99 -3.75 -22.90 -20.17
C ILE A 99 -4.90 -23.84 -19.79
N ILE A 100 -4.60 -25.11 -19.73
CA ILE A 100 -5.49 -26.15 -19.24
C ILE A 100 -4.91 -26.60 -17.90
N THR A 101 -5.66 -26.40 -16.82
CA THR A 101 -5.26 -26.70 -15.45
C THR A 101 -5.83 -28.04 -15.01
N TYR A 102 -5.01 -28.84 -14.34
CA TYR A 102 -5.39 -30.10 -13.70
C TYR A 102 -5.01 -30.02 -12.21
N GLN A 103 -5.98 -30.16 -11.31
CA GLN A 103 -5.76 -30.04 -9.87
C GLN A 103 -5.00 -31.23 -9.26
N GLU A 104 -4.96 -32.36 -9.96
CA GLU A 104 -4.14 -33.54 -9.65
C GLU A 104 -3.57 -34.10 -10.95
N GLU A 105 -2.54 -34.97 -10.86
CA GLU A 105 -2.06 -35.67 -12.05
C GLU A 105 -3.23 -36.42 -12.75
N PRO A 106 -3.40 -36.24 -14.07
CA PRO A 106 -4.55 -36.76 -14.76
C PRO A 106 -4.59 -38.32 -14.68
N LYS A 107 -5.58 -38.84 -13.98
CA LYS A 107 -6.00 -40.23 -14.14
C LYS A 107 -6.83 -40.32 -15.42
N MET A 108 -6.79 -41.49 -16.09
CA MET A 108 -7.40 -41.71 -17.41
C MET A 108 -8.90 -41.31 -17.55
N ASP A 109 -9.61 -40.95 -16.48
CA ASP A 109 -11.02 -40.53 -16.45
C ASP A 109 -11.27 -39.08 -15.98
N ALA A 110 -10.27 -38.22 -15.95
CA ALA A 110 -10.30 -36.90 -15.29
C ALA A 110 -10.87 -35.76 -16.13
N ALA A 111 -11.92 -35.98 -16.92
CA ALA A 111 -12.63 -34.90 -17.62
C ALA A 111 -13.35 -33.94 -16.65
N ALA A 112 -13.57 -34.34 -15.39
CA ALA A 112 -14.36 -33.63 -14.40
C ALA A 112 -13.58 -32.60 -13.55
N GLN A 113 -12.23 -32.51 -13.66
CA GLN A 113 -11.39 -31.61 -12.84
C GLN A 113 -10.48 -30.72 -13.70
N ARG A 114 -10.95 -30.35 -14.87
CA ARG A 114 -10.19 -29.62 -15.87
C ARG A 114 -10.74 -28.22 -16.03
N GLU A 115 -9.94 -27.21 -15.70
CA GLU A 115 -10.22 -25.81 -15.98
C GLU A 115 -9.48 -25.37 -17.25
N VAL A 116 -10.11 -24.54 -18.08
CA VAL A 116 -9.52 -24.00 -19.30
C VAL A 116 -9.63 -22.47 -19.24
N SER A 117 -8.47 -21.80 -19.35
CA SER A 117 -8.42 -20.32 -19.33
C SER A 117 -9.04 -19.70 -20.61
N GLY A 118 -9.27 -18.40 -20.55
CA GLY A 118 -9.49 -17.57 -21.73
C GLY A 118 -8.34 -17.73 -22.74
N ALA A 119 -8.59 -17.40 -24.02
CA ALA A 119 -7.56 -17.40 -25.05
C ALA A 119 -6.92 -16.01 -25.13
N VAL A 120 -5.57 -15.97 -25.08
CA VAL A 120 -4.80 -14.74 -25.17
C VAL A 120 -3.97 -14.69 -26.45
N LYS A 121 -3.73 -13.49 -26.96
CA LYS A 121 -2.76 -13.24 -28.03
C LYS A 121 -1.49 -12.62 -27.44
N PRO A 122 -0.32 -12.89 -28.05
CA PRO A 122 0.89 -12.21 -27.65
C PRO A 122 0.78 -10.69 -27.76
N TRP A 123 1.27 -10.00 -26.75
CA TRP A 123 1.43 -8.56 -26.79
C TRP A 123 2.41 -8.16 -27.91
N ALA A 124 2.31 -6.92 -28.34
CA ALA A 124 3.22 -6.41 -29.37
C ALA A 124 4.64 -6.15 -28.83
N ASP A 125 4.78 -5.89 -27.54
CA ASP A 125 6.02 -5.54 -26.85
C ASP A 125 6.03 -6.08 -25.43
N LEU A 126 7.02 -5.70 -24.60
CA LEU A 126 7.17 -6.08 -23.19
C LEU A 126 6.27 -5.27 -22.25
N TYR A 127 5.39 -4.48 -22.80
CA TYR A 127 4.36 -3.75 -22.06
C TYR A 127 3.06 -3.71 -22.87
N ARG A 128 1.98 -3.54 -22.14
CA ARG A 128 0.66 -3.24 -22.73
C ARG A 128 0.34 -1.78 -22.47
N SER A 129 0.06 -1.04 -23.55
CA SER A 129 -0.41 0.33 -23.47
C SER A 129 -1.92 0.33 -23.30
N LEU A 130 -2.40 0.79 -22.15
CA LEU A 130 -3.81 0.87 -21.78
C LEU A 130 -4.30 2.29 -22.09
N PRO A 131 -5.21 2.49 -23.06
CA PRO A 131 -5.77 3.82 -23.33
C PRO A 131 -6.65 4.29 -22.18
N ILE A 132 -6.51 5.56 -21.80
CA ILE A 132 -7.29 6.21 -20.76
C ILE A 132 -7.84 7.54 -21.23
N ASN A 133 -9.00 7.94 -20.68
CA ASN A 133 -9.71 9.16 -21.09
C ASN A 133 -9.35 10.31 -20.15
N ARG A 134 -8.32 11.08 -20.52
CA ARG A 134 -7.89 12.25 -19.73
C ARG A 134 -9.04 13.23 -19.51
N PRO A 135 -9.31 13.64 -18.25
CA PRO A 135 -10.32 14.67 -17.99
C PRO A 135 -9.94 16.02 -18.60
N ASP A 136 -10.95 16.80 -18.96
CA ASP A 136 -10.73 18.19 -19.36
C ASP A 136 -10.16 18.99 -18.21
N GLY A 137 -9.17 19.84 -18.50
CA GLY A 137 -8.63 20.79 -17.53
C GLY A 137 -9.64 21.93 -17.24
N GLY A 138 -9.21 22.87 -16.43
CA GLY A 138 -10.06 23.98 -16.02
C GLY A 138 -9.27 25.22 -15.65
N ILE A 139 -9.98 26.19 -15.06
CA ILE A 139 -9.42 27.44 -14.51
C ILE A 139 -9.89 27.56 -13.06
N THR A 140 -8.95 27.74 -12.15
CA THR A 140 -9.23 27.95 -10.73
C THR A 140 -9.73 29.37 -10.43
N PRO A 141 -10.35 29.64 -9.26
CA PRO A 141 -10.86 30.96 -8.90
C PRO A 141 -9.82 32.11 -8.95
N ASP A 142 -8.53 31.77 -8.79
CA ASP A 142 -7.42 32.71 -8.92
C ASP A 142 -6.92 32.89 -10.37
N GLY A 143 -7.65 32.33 -11.36
CA GLY A 143 -7.40 32.52 -12.79
C GLY A 143 -6.30 31.64 -13.38
N LYS A 144 -5.81 30.65 -12.63
CA LYS A 144 -4.77 29.72 -13.12
C LYS A 144 -5.39 28.54 -13.82
N SER A 145 -4.88 28.24 -15.02
CA SER A 145 -5.26 27.03 -15.75
C SER A 145 -4.59 25.78 -15.17
N TYR A 146 -5.27 24.64 -15.26
CA TYR A 146 -4.73 23.34 -14.94
C TYR A 146 -5.21 22.29 -15.95
N SER A 147 -4.49 21.19 -16.04
CA SER A 147 -4.87 19.99 -16.74
C SER A 147 -4.73 18.80 -15.77
N TYR A 148 -4.80 17.56 -16.25
CA TYR A 148 -4.69 16.38 -15.42
C TYR A 148 -3.52 15.50 -15.85
N THR A 149 -2.94 14.79 -14.87
CA THR A 149 -2.00 13.69 -15.08
C THR A 149 -2.48 12.45 -14.34
N PRO A 150 -2.27 11.25 -14.89
CA PRO A 150 -2.50 10.01 -14.17
C PRO A 150 -1.64 9.97 -12.90
N ASN A 151 -2.23 9.53 -11.80
CA ASN A 151 -1.56 9.42 -10.51
C ASN A 151 -1.74 7.99 -9.96
N ASP A 152 -1.95 7.83 -8.66
CA ASP A 152 -2.05 6.53 -8.01
C ASP A 152 -3.18 5.69 -8.57
N CYS A 153 -2.92 4.38 -8.68
CA CYS A 153 -3.92 3.39 -9.00
C CYS A 153 -4.13 2.42 -7.84
N SER A 154 -5.24 1.72 -7.87
CA SER A 154 -5.53 0.52 -7.10
C SER A 154 -6.28 -0.47 -7.97
N VAL A 155 -6.40 -1.73 -7.54
CA VAL A 155 -7.07 -2.78 -8.30
C VAL A 155 -8.05 -3.57 -7.44
N GLY A 156 -9.11 -4.06 -8.08
CA GLY A 156 -10.08 -4.99 -7.52
C GLY A 156 -10.88 -5.62 -8.65
N ASP A 157 -11.36 -6.84 -8.47
CA ASP A 157 -12.32 -7.48 -9.35
C ASP A 157 -13.70 -6.87 -9.08
N VAL A 158 -14.13 -5.88 -9.89
CA VAL A 158 -15.38 -5.14 -9.63
C VAL A 158 -16.60 -5.79 -10.28
N ASP A 159 -16.42 -6.75 -11.19
CA ASP A 159 -17.54 -7.44 -11.86
C ASP A 159 -17.62 -8.94 -11.53
N GLY A 160 -16.64 -9.51 -10.86
CA GLY A 160 -16.62 -10.89 -10.37
C GLY A 160 -16.18 -11.90 -11.44
N ASP A 161 -15.45 -11.44 -12.47
CA ASP A 161 -14.99 -12.31 -13.56
C ASP A 161 -13.59 -12.94 -13.29
N GLY A 162 -12.91 -12.50 -12.24
CA GLY A 162 -11.59 -12.98 -11.80
C GLY A 162 -10.42 -12.22 -12.42
N GLU A 163 -10.65 -11.26 -13.31
CA GLU A 163 -9.67 -10.29 -13.76
C GLU A 163 -9.80 -9.01 -12.90
N TYR A 164 -8.71 -8.28 -12.72
CA TYR A 164 -8.75 -7.01 -12.00
C TYR A 164 -9.15 -5.86 -12.92
N GLU A 165 -10.00 -4.95 -12.41
CA GLU A 165 -10.16 -3.62 -12.94
C GLU A 165 -9.21 -2.65 -12.24
N LEU A 166 -8.79 -1.62 -12.98
CA LEU A 166 -7.90 -0.57 -12.52
C LEU A 166 -8.70 0.68 -12.14
N ILE A 167 -8.56 1.11 -10.89
CA ILE A 167 -9.08 2.40 -10.41
C ILE A 167 -7.94 3.40 -10.44
N LEU A 168 -8.07 4.44 -11.27
CA LEU A 168 -7.09 5.49 -11.50
C LEU A 168 -7.53 6.79 -10.83
N LYS A 169 -6.68 7.37 -10.00
CA LYS A 169 -6.81 8.74 -9.52
C LYS A 169 -6.13 9.69 -10.50
N TRP A 170 -6.85 10.70 -10.94
CA TRP A 170 -6.32 11.81 -11.71
C TRP A 170 -5.96 12.97 -10.81
N ASP A 171 -4.70 13.41 -10.86
CA ASP A 171 -4.26 14.61 -10.17
C ASP A 171 -4.30 15.81 -11.12
N PRO A 172 -4.92 16.92 -10.72
CA PRO A 172 -4.77 18.18 -11.44
C PRO A 172 -3.32 18.67 -11.31
N THR A 173 -2.78 19.24 -12.39
CA THR A 173 -1.38 19.71 -12.43
C THR A 173 -1.05 20.82 -11.43
N ASN A 174 -2.08 21.37 -10.78
CA ASN A 174 -1.99 22.33 -9.67
C ASN A 174 -2.32 21.69 -8.31
N ALA A 175 -2.17 20.38 -8.15
CA ALA A 175 -2.22 19.72 -6.85
C ALA A 175 -1.17 20.30 -5.89
N HIS A 176 -1.45 20.34 -4.61
CA HIS A 176 -0.58 20.93 -3.60
C HIS A 176 -0.41 20.04 -2.38
N ASP A 177 0.79 20.01 -1.83
CA ASP A 177 1.02 19.52 -0.48
C ASP A 177 0.24 20.32 0.56
N ASN A 178 -0.06 19.70 1.69
CA ASN A 178 -0.79 20.32 2.80
C ASN A 178 -0.09 21.56 3.38
N SER A 179 1.22 21.64 3.26
CA SER A 179 1.99 22.81 3.72
C SER A 179 1.86 24.03 2.81
N HIS A 180 1.42 23.87 1.55
CA HIS A 180 1.37 24.94 0.55
C HIS A 180 -0.05 25.49 0.37
N ASN A 181 -0.16 26.82 0.13
CA ASN A 181 -1.39 27.47 -0.32
C ASN A 181 -1.59 27.26 -1.82
N GLY A 182 -2.82 27.34 -2.28
CA GLY A 182 -3.21 27.31 -3.69
C GLY A 182 -4.54 26.60 -3.89
N TYR A 183 -5.31 27.07 -4.88
CA TYR A 183 -6.47 26.34 -5.38
C TYR A 183 -6.01 25.14 -6.18
N THR A 184 -6.77 24.06 -6.12
CA THR A 184 -6.58 22.87 -6.96
C THR A 184 -7.77 22.64 -7.87
N GLY A 185 -7.59 21.93 -8.97
CA GLY A 185 -8.69 21.28 -9.68
C GLY A 185 -9.32 20.19 -8.82
N ASP A 186 -10.42 19.63 -9.31
CA ASP A 186 -11.13 18.53 -8.67
C ASP A 186 -10.29 17.25 -8.73
N VAL A 187 -10.40 16.39 -7.73
CA VAL A 187 -9.88 15.01 -7.80
C VAL A 187 -10.89 14.15 -8.55
N ILE A 188 -10.42 13.37 -9.52
CA ILE A 188 -11.24 12.50 -10.33
C ILE A 188 -10.76 11.05 -10.16
N LEU A 189 -11.70 10.12 -10.02
CA LEU A 189 -11.44 8.68 -10.01
C LEU A 189 -12.13 8.04 -11.21
N ASP A 190 -11.39 7.23 -11.96
CA ASP A 190 -11.90 6.45 -13.10
C ASP A 190 -11.71 4.96 -12.83
N CYS A 191 -12.60 4.14 -13.37
CA CYS A 191 -12.41 2.70 -13.42
C CYS A 191 -12.27 2.23 -14.86
N TYR A 192 -11.28 1.37 -15.12
CA TYR A 192 -10.99 0.80 -16.42
C TYR A 192 -10.84 -0.72 -16.34
N LYS A 193 -11.40 -1.43 -17.32
CA LYS A 193 -10.94 -2.79 -17.62
C LYS A 193 -9.54 -2.76 -18.23
N LEU A 194 -8.80 -3.86 -18.09
CA LEU A 194 -7.43 -3.92 -18.64
C LEU A 194 -7.37 -3.86 -20.19
N ASP A 195 -8.49 -3.86 -20.87
CA ASP A 195 -8.58 -3.60 -22.31
C ASP A 195 -8.73 -2.11 -22.69
N GLY A 196 -8.85 -1.23 -21.67
CA GLY A 196 -9.05 0.22 -21.83
C GLY A 196 -10.52 0.66 -21.83
N THR A 197 -11.46 -0.27 -21.62
CA THR A 197 -12.87 0.09 -21.47
C THR A 197 -13.08 0.84 -20.17
N GLN A 198 -13.47 2.11 -20.25
CA GLN A 198 -13.85 2.91 -19.09
C GLN A 198 -15.24 2.51 -18.60
N LEU A 199 -15.36 2.08 -17.34
CA LEU A 199 -16.62 1.70 -16.73
C LEU A 199 -17.37 2.91 -16.17
N TRP A 200 -16.66 3.79 -15.47
CA TRP A 200 -17.23 4.99 -14.85
C TRP A 200 -16.18 6.05 -14.54
N ARG A 201 -16.68 7.26 -14.21
CA ARG A 201 -15.91 8.40 -13.67
C ARG A 201 -16.64 9.00 -12.49
N ILE A 202 -15.94 9.16 -11.37
CA ILE A 202 -16.37 9.85 -10.16
C ILE A 202 -15.64 11.20 -10.10
N ASN A 203 -16.36 12.29 -9.80
CA ASN A 203 -15.77 13.59 -9.55
C ASN A 203 -15.97 13.96 -8.09
N LEU A 204 -14.90 14.09 -7.30
CA LEU A 204 -14.97 14.41 -5.88
C LEU A 204 -15.28 15.88 -5.61
N GLY A 205 -15.24 16.73 -6.64
CA GLY A 205 -15.68 18.13 -6.59
C GLY A 205 -14.71 19.06 -5.88
N LYS A 206 -15.03 20.35 -5.96
CA LYS A 206 -14.18 21.47 -5.49
C LYS A 206 -13.91 21.49 -3.99
N ASN A 207 -14.69 20.76 -3.19
CA ASN A 207 -14.57 20.70 -1.73
C ASN A 207 -13.70 19.51 -1.25
N ILE A 208 -13.05 18.80 -2.15
CA ILE A 208 -11.93 17.91 -1.90
C ILE A 208 -10.69 18.50 -2.55
N ARG A 209 -9.68 18.85 -1.75
CA ARG A 209 -8.43 19.42 -2.27
C ARG A 209 -7.55 18.32 -2.83
N ALA A 210 -6.84 18.57 -3.93
CA ALA A 210 -5.92 17.62 -4.54
C ALA A 210 -4.51 17.71 -3.94
N GLY A 211 -3.89 16.55 -3.72
CA GLY A 211 -2.54 16.37 -3.19
C GLY A 211 -2.40 15.02 -2.48
N ALA A 212 -1.19 14.59 -2.22
CA ALA A 212 -0.88 13.24 -1.74
C ALA A 212 -1.61 12.81 -0.45
N HIS A 213 -1.98 13.77 0.42
CA HIS A 213 -2.52 13.47 1.74
C HIS A 213 -4.04 13.69 1.89
N TYR A 214 -4.73 14.14 0.83
CA TYR A 214 -6.14 14.53 0.95
C TYR A 214 -7.13 13.43 0.59
N THR A 215 -6.81 12.60 -0.41
CA THR A 215 -7.73 11.60 -0.94
C THR A 215 -7.09 10.23 -0.89
N GLN A 216 -7.48 9.46 0.10
CA GLN A 216 -7.18 8.05 0.23
C GLN A 216 -8.38 7.27 -0.28
N PHE A 217 -8.17 6.23 -1.09
CA PHE A 217 -9.24 5.40 -1.60
C PHE A 217 -8.87 3.93 -1.48
N LEU A 218 -9.83 3.12 -1.08
CA LEU A 218 -9.67 1.70 -0.86
C LEU A 218 -10.52 0.93 -1.87
N VAL A 219 -9.95 -0.10 -2.49
CA VAL A 219 -10.64 -0.97 -3.45
C VAL A 219 -10.48 -2.40 -2.95
N TYR A 220 -11.59 -2.99 -2.51
CA TYR A 220 -11.62 -4.34 -1.98
C TYR A 220 -13.07 -4.86 -1.93
N ASP A 221 -13.26 -6.17 -1.85
CA ASP A 221 -14.56 -6.79 -1.57
C ASP A 221 -14.88 -6.67 -0.06
N PHE A 222 -15.62 -5.62 0.30
CA PHE A 222 -15.94 -5.32 1.70
C PHE A 222 -17.15 -6.10 2.24
N ASP A 223 -18.06 -6.56 1.39
CA ASP A 223 -19.26 -7.28 1.82
C ASP A 223 -19.21 -8.79 1.56
N GLY A 224 -18.16 -9.27 0.90
CA GLY A 224 -17.92 -10.70 0.66
C GLY A 224 -18.76 -11.28 -0.48
N ASP A 225 -19.26 -10.43 -1.39
CA ASP A 225 -20.07 -10.88 -2.53
C ASP A 225 -19.22 -11.34 -3.73
N GLY A 226 -17.90 -11.20 -3.64
CA GLY A 226 -16.94 -11.54 -4.67
C GLY A 226 -16.70 -10.42 -5.68
N LYS A 227 -17.10 -9.18 -5.37
CA LYS A 227 -16.90 -7.99 -6.19
C LYS A 227 -16.40 -6.83 -5.34
N ALA A 228 -15.35 -6.19 -5.79
CA ALA A 228 -14.77 -5.09 -5.04
C ALA A 228 -15.66 -3.83 -5.08
N GLU A 229 -15.73 -3.14 -3.95
CA GLU A 229 -16.23 -1.78 -3.79
C GLU A 229 -15.09 -0.77 -3.79
N LEU A 230 -15.46 0.50 -3.95
CA LEU A 230 -14.62 1.64 -3.70
C LEU A 230 -15.11 2.40 -2.46
N ILE A 231 -14.22 2.66 -1.50
CA ILE A 231 -14.50 3.51 -0.34
C ILE A 231 -13.52 4.69 -0.34
N CYS A 232 -14.04 5.92 -0.26
CA CYS A 232 -13.19 7.09 -0.10
C CYS A 232 -13.90 8.25 0.61
N LYS A 233 -13.09 9.22 1.08
CA LYS A 233 -13.57 10.48 1.62
C LYS A 233 -14.23 11.32 0.51
N THR A 234 -15.40 11.89 0.82
CA THR A 234 -16.19 12.76 -0.07
C THR A 234 -16.62 14.04 0.67
N SER A 235 -17.24 14.95 -0.03
CA SER A 235 -17.75 16.21 0.52
C SER A 235 -18.99 16.68 -0.23
N ALA A 236 -19.56 17.82 0.19
CA ALA A 236 -20.61 18.50 -0.57
C ALA A 236 -20.13 18.81 -2.00
N GLY A 237 -20.93 18.43 -2.98
CA GLY A 237 -20.63 18.59 -4.40
C GLY A 237 -19.93 17.39 -5.06
N SER A 238 -19.53 16.36 -4.31
CA SER A 238 -19.01 15.12 -4.90
C SER A 238 -20.09 14.38 -5.70
N LEU A 239 -19.75 13.92 -6.90
CA LEU A 239 -20.64 13.22 -7.83
C LEU A 239 -20.20 11.76 -7.97
N ASP A 240 -21.18 10.84 -7.97
CA ASP A 240 -20.97 9.42 -8.21
C ASP A 240 -20.79 9.10 -9.73
N GLY A 241 -20.51 7.84 -10.07
CA GLY A 241 -20.36 7.37 -11.46
C GLY A 241 -21.62 7.50 -12.33
N LYS A 242 -22.74 7.91 -11.76
CA LYS A 242 -24.01 8.21 -12.46
C LYS A 242 -24.29 9.72 -12.52
N GLY A 243 -23.37 10.56 -12.03
CA GLY A 243 -23.51 12.02 -12.02
C GLY A 243 -24.45 12.55 -10.94
N ARG A 244 -24.76 11.77 -9.90
CA ARG A 244 -25.61 12.18 -8.77
C ARG A 244 -24.76 12.60 -7.59
N PHE A 245 -25.24 13.56 -6.79
CA PHE A 245 -24.54 13.92 -5.57
C PHE A 245 -24.53 12.76 -4.58
N VAL A 246 -23.36 12.43 -4.05
CA VAL A 246 -23.17 11.34 -3.07
C VAL A 246 -23.97 11.52 -1.80
N SER A 247 -24.30 12.78 -1.43
CA SER A 247 -25.16 13.09 -0.30
C SER A 247 -26.56 12.47 -0.41
N GLN A 248 -27.05 12.16 -1.63
CA GLN A 248 -28.34 11.52 -1.87
C GLN A 248 -28.36 10.04 -1.47
N ALA A 249 -27.18 9.40 -1.38
CA ALA A 249 -27.06 8.02 -0.93
C ALA A 249 -27.08 7.88 0.61
N ALA A 250 -27.15 8.98 1.35
CA ALA A 250 -27.22 8.94 2.81
C ALA A 250 -28.63 8.59 3.33
N THR A 251 -28.69 7.85 4.42
CA THR A 251 -29.91 7.70 5.24
C THR A 251 -30.09 8.90 6.17
N ASP A 252 -29.03 9.56 6.60
CA ASP A 252 -29.03 10.76 7.43
C ASP A 252 -29.62 11.97 6.67
N ALA A 253 -30.68 12.57 7.23
CA ALA A 253 -31.35 13.72 6.63
C ALA A 253 -30.48 14.99 6.58
N GLU A 254 -29.52 15.16 7.49
CA GLU A 254 -28.62 16.30 7.50
C GLU A 254 -27.58 16.18 6.36
N ILE A 255 -27.06 14.97 6.09
CA ILE A 255 -26.20 14.75 4.93
C ILE A 255 -26.98 15.02 3.63
N ARG A 256 -28.22 14.54 3.53
CA ARG A 256 -29.06 14.81 2.34
C ARG A 256 -29.39 16.30 2.14
N ALA A 257 -29.36 17.08 3.21
CA ALA A 257 -29.66 18.51 3.20
C ALA A 257 -28.42 19.41 2.98
N VAL A 258 -27.21 18.86 2.82
CA VAL A 258 -26.01 19.67 2.57
C VAL A 258 -26.15 20.46 1.26
N ASP A 259 -25.67 21.68 1.24
CA ASP A 259 -25.62 22.48 0.01
C ASP A 259 -24.48 21.99 -0.89
N ASN A 260 -24.83 21.16 -1.87
CA ASN A 260 -23.87 20.59 -2.84
C ASN A 260 -23.28 21.65 -3.80
N LEU A 261 -23.80 22.86 -3.84
CA LEU A 261 -23.26 23.95 -4.66
C LEU A 261 -22.34 24.89 -3.89
N ALA A 262 -22.32 24.79 -2.57
CA ALA A 262 -21.46 25.60 -1.71
C ALA A 262 -19.96 25.41 -2.07
N ASP A 263 -19.20 26.48 -1.87
CA ASP A 263 -17.73 26.47 -2.04
C ASP A 263 -17.09 26.82 -0.69
N TYR A 264 -16.48 25.81 -0.07
CA TYR A 264 -15.83 25.92 1.23
C TYR A 264 -14.34 26.29 1.13
N ARG A 265 -13.82 26.52 -0.08
CA ARG A 265 -12.43 26.95 -0.28
C ARG A 265 -12.26 28.38 0.21
N ASN A 266 -11.29 28.63 1.05
CA ASN A 266 -10.96 29.97 1.50
C ASN A 266 -10.15 30.76 0.44
N LYS A 267 -9.80 32.01 0.73
CA LYS A 267 -9.10 32.92 -0.20
C LYS A 267 -7.73 32.41 -0.69
N VAL A 268 -7.15 31.44 -0.02
CA VAL A 268 -5.86 30.82 -0.39
C VAL A 268 -6.01 29.38 -0.88
N GLY A 269 -7.23 28.95 -1.21
CA GLY A 269 -7.53 27.65 -1.78
C GLY A 269 -7.53 26.47 -0.79
N ARG A 270 -7.56 26.72 0.52
CA ARG A 270 -7.66 25.68 1.55
C ARG A 270 -9.10 25.47 1.96
N ILE A 271 -9.40 24.27 2.43
CA ILE A 271 -10.73 23.87 2.90
C ILE A 271 -10.64 23.64 4.40
N MET A 272 -11.08 24.65 5.17
CA MET A 272 -11.02 24.65 6.64
C MET A 272 -12.40 24.52 7.27
N GLU A 273 -13.45 24.52 6.45
CA GLU A 273 -14.85 24.45 6.84
C GLU A 273 -15.61 23.51 5.92
N GLY A 274 -16.86 23.24 6.24
CA GLY A 274 -17.76 22.42 5.44
C GLY A 274 -17.77 20.95 5.83
N PRO A 275 -18.75 20.22 5.29
CA PRO A 275 -18.99 18.82 5.63
C PRO A 275 -17.90 17.91 5.06
N GLU A 276 -17.60 16.86 5.80
CA GLU A 276 -16.78 15.74 5.35
C GLU A 276 -17.58 14.45 5.48
N MET A 277 -17.55 13.65 4.44
CA MET A 277 -18.31 12.41 4.35
C MET A 277 -17.41 11.26 3.95
N LEU A 278 -17.82 10.05 4.25
CA LEU A 278 -17.28 8.81 3.71
C LEU A 278 -18.36 8.17 2.84
N THR A 279 -18.01 7.77 1.63
CA THR A 279 -18.93 7.11 0.71
C THR A 279 -18.36 5.78 0.25
N VAL A 280 -19.24 4.75 0.23
CA VAL A 280 -18.97 3.49 -0.47
C VAL A 280 -19.68 3.52 -1.82
N PHE A 281 -18.96 3.09 -2.85
CA PHE A 281 -19.42 3.05 -4.23
C PHE A 281 -19.41 1.61 -4.75
N ARG A 282 -20.39 1.24 -5.52
CA ARG A 282 -20.43 -0.04 -6.26
C ARG A 282 -19.29 -0.07 -7.29
N GLY A 283 -18.40 -1.06 -7.17
CA GLY A 283 -17.22 -1.13 -8.02
C GLY A 283 -17.52 -1.15 -9.51
N LEU A 284 -18.54 -1.95 -9.94
CA LEU A 284 -18.91 -2.07 -11.36
C LEU A 284 -19.44 -0.78 -11.99
N SER A 285 -20.12 0.07 -11.22
CA SER A 285 -20.85 1.21 -11.79
C SER A 285 -20.45 2.58 -11.26
N GLY A 286 -19.62 2.66 -10.21
CA GLY A 286 -19.31 3.89 -9.51
C GLY A 286 -20.47 4.55 -8.81
N GLU A 287 -21.64 3.89 -8.72
CA GLU A 287 -22.84 4.41 -8.04
C GLU A 287 -22.62 4.45 -6.53
N ALA A 288 -22.91 5.56 -5.88
CA ALA A 288 -22.86 5.67 -4.43
C ALA A 288 -23.94 4.78 -3.79
N ILE A 289 -23.51 3.85 -2.93
CA ILE A 289 -24.41 2.93 -2.21
C ILE A 289 -24.85 3.55 -0.90
N HIS A 290 -23.89 4.03 -0.09
CA HIS A 290 -24.15 4.66 1.19
C HIS A 290 -23.12 5.76 1.50
N THR A 291 -23.59 6.83 2.14
CA THR A 291 -22.78 7.96 2.57
C THR A 291 -23.05 8.27 4.03
N VAL A 292 -21.98 8.39 4.81
CA VAL A 292 -22.04 8.76 6.24
C VAL A 292 -21.12 9.95 6.53
N TRP A 293 -21.27 10.57 7.71
CA TRP A 293 -20.32 11.57 8.18
C TRP A 293 -18.94 10.94 8.39
N TYR A 294 -17.90 11.61 7.91
CA TYR A 294 -16.50 11.22 8.23
C TYR A 294 -16.24 11.43 9.72
N ASN A 295 -15.50 10.53 10.35
CA ASN A 295 -15.28 10.58 11.81
C ASN A 295 -13.76 10.51 12.16
N PRO A 296 -13.16 11.53 12.82
CA PRO A 296 -13.77 12.80 13.24
C PRO A 296 -13.98 13.76 12.07
N ASN A 297 -15.05 14.52 12.15
CA ASN A 297 -15.45 15.50 11.14
C ASN A 297 -15.01 16.90 11.53
N ARG A 298 -14.53 17.72 10.56
CA ARG A 298 -14.12 19.10 10.84
C ARG A 298 -15.29 19.97 11.31
N ALA A 299 -16.51 19.67 10.91
CA ALA A 299 -17.69 20.43 11.27
C ALA A 299 -18.23 20.12 12.68
N PHE A 300 -18.12 18.86 13.14
CA PHE A 300 -18.76 18.39 14.36
C PHE A 300 -17.79 17.75 15.37
N GLY A 301 -16.56 17.46 14.99
CA GLY A 301 -15.62 16.72 15.83
C GLY A 301 -15.81 15.20 15.76
N VAL A 302 -15.71 14.53 16.90
CA VAL A 302 -15.85 13.08 17.03
C VAL A 302 -17.33 12.69 17.12
N GLY A 303 -17.79 11.89 16.15
CA GLY A 303 -19.19 11.48 16.08
C GLY A 303 -20.14 12.64 15.81
N LYS A 304 -21.44 12.34 15.79
CA LYS A 304 -22.48 13.34 15.59
C LYS A 304 -22.78 14.17 16.85
N GLN A 305 -22.35 13.69 18.02
CA GLN A 305 -22.54 14.37 19.30
C GLN A 305 -21.19 14.86 19.80
N VAL A 306 -20.94 16.14 19.55
CA VAL A 306 -19.87 16.86 20.25
C VAL A 306 -20.30 16.96 21.70
N ALA A 307 -19.55 16.33 22.63
CA ALA A 307 -19.67 16.65 24.02
C ALA A 307 -19.42 18.17 24.19
N GLU A 308 -20.23 18.84 24.97
CA GLU A 308 -20.14 20.30 25.19
C GLU A 308 -18.68 20.67 25.48
N GLY A 309 -18.03 21.42 24.61
CA GLY A 309 -16.63 21.87 24.74
C GLY A 309 -15.60 21.18 23.84
N GLU A 310 -15.91 20.09 23.14
CA GLU A 310 -14.98 19.40 22.24
C GLU A 310 -15.33 19.58 20.76
N SER A 311 -15.27 20.78 20.26
CA SER A 311 -15.22 20.99 18.82
C SER A 311 -13.80 20.69 18.33
N LEU A 312 -13.59 19.52 17.73
CA LEU A 312 -12.29 19.12 17.21
C LEU A 312 -11.78 20.07 16.11
N LEU A 313 -12.65 20.81 15.45
CA LEU A 313 -12.28 21.46 14.21
C LEU A 313 -13.03 22.77 13.95
N ASN A 314 -13.94 23.21 14.81
CA ASN A 314 -14.69 24.44 14.60
C ASN A 314 -13.85 25.69 14.76
N GLY A 315 -13.44 26.20 13.63
CA GLY A 315 -13.03 27.58 13.49
C GLY A 315 -11.62 27.91 13.92
N TYR A 316 -11.01 28.79 13.23
CA TYR A 316 -9.90 29.63 13.56
C TYR A 316 -10.21 30.45 14.83
N PRO A 317 -9.47 30.35 15.90
CA PRO A 317 -8.14 29.81 16.16
C PRO A 317 -8.12 28.41 16.83
N GLN A 318 -9.25 27.75 16.95
CA GLN A 318 -9.37 26.48 17.68
C GLN A 318 -8.62 25.32 17.01
N TYR A 319 -8.43 25.38 15.70
CA TYR A 319 -7.71 24.38 14.92
C TYR A 319 -6.29 24.18 15.44
N SER A 320 -5.56 25.28 15.73
CA SER A 320 -4.19 25.19 16.24
C SER A 320 -4.11 24.65 17.65
N SER A 321 -5.13 24.84 18.50
CA SER A 321 -5.13 24.30 19.86
C SER A 321 -5.26 22.76 19.90
N ILE A 322 -5.83 22.19 18.84
CA ILE A 322 -6.05 20.73 18.72
C ILE A 322 -4.90 20.06 17.98
N TRP A 323 -4.46 20.66 16.86
CA TRP A 323 -3.45 20.07 15.96
C TRP A 323 -2.03 20.57 16.20
N GLY A 324 -1.82 21.44 17.21
CA GLY A 324 -0.54 22.03 17.63
C GLY A 324 -0.32 23.44 17.10
N ASP A 325 0.57 24.17 17.74
CA ASP A 325 0.76 25.63 17.70
C ASP A 325 0.95 26.25 16.30
N LYS A 326 1.21 25.49 15.29
CA LYS A 326 1.45 25.97 13.93
C LYS A 326 0.43 25.52 12.92
N ASP A 327 -0.61 24.78 13.33
CA ASP A 327 -1.60 24.23 12.42
C ASP A 327 -2.90 25.05 12.37
N ASN A 328 -2.76 26.33 12.15
CA ASN A 328 -3.90 27.22 11.92
C ASN A 328 -4.37 27.26 10.45
N TYR A 329 -3.81 26.39 9.60
CA TYR A 329 -4.06 26.34 8.16
C TYR A 329 -4.30 24.92 7.61
N GLY A 330 -4.44 23.91 8.48
CA GLY A 330 -4.82 22.54 8.10
C GLY A 330 -3.67 21.64 7.61
N ASN A 331 -2.43 21.99 7.89
CA ASN A 331 -1.32 21.12 7.47
C ASN A 331 -1.38 19.74 8.16
N ARG A 332 -1.65 19.70 9.46
CA ARG A 332 -1.66 18.46 10.25
C ARG A 332 -3.04 17.82 10.29
N GLY A 333 -4.08 18.59 10.47
CA GLY A 333 -5.45 18.12 10.58
C GLY A 333 -6.10 17.67 9.27
N GLU A 334 -5.52 18.00 8.12
CA GLU A 334 -5.97 17.56 6.80
C GLU A 334 -5.09 16.49 6.19
N ARG A 335 -4.43 15.69 7.01
CA ARG A 335 -3.62 14.54 6.59
C ARG A 335 -4.35 13.26 6.92
N TYR A 336 -4.55 12.43 5.90
CA TYR A 336 -5.34 11.22 5.95
C TYR A 336 -4.50 10.02 5.52
N LEU A 337 -4.76 8.86 6.16
CA LEU A 337 -4.30 7.56 5.73
C LEU A 337 -5.51 6.63 5.67
N ALA A 338 -5.38 5.47 5.02
CA ALA A 338 -6.40 4.45 5.02
C ALA A 338 -5.80 3.05 4.80
N GLY A 339 -6.49 2.02 5.27
CA GLY A 339 -6.14 0.63 5.05
C GLY A 339 -7.35 -0.27 5.06
N VAL A 340 -7.24 -1.43 4.44
CA VAL A 340 -8.19 -2.54 4.55
C VAL A 340 -7.68 -3.45 5.65
N ALA A 341 -8.54 -3.89 6.58
CA ALA A 341 -8.13 -4.73 7.70
C ALA A 341 -9.22 -5.74 8.08
N HIS A 342 -8.85 -7.00 8.25
CA HIS A 342 -9.72 -8.09 8.68
C HIS A 342 -9.77 -8.16 10.21
N LEU A 343 -10.49 -7.20 10.82
CA LEU A 343 -10.50 -6.98 12.28
C LEU A 343 -11.26 -8.02 13.09
N ASP A 344 -12.14 -8.80 12.46
CA ASP A 344 -12.94 -9.86 13.10
C ASP A 344 -12.41 -11.27 12.77
N GLY A 345 -11.34 -11.36 12.01
CA GLY A 345 -10.72 -12.60 11.56
C GLY A 345 -10.38 -12.59 10.07
N LEU A 346 -9.27 -13.21 9.71
CA LEU A 346 -8.78 -13.27 8.32
C LEU A 346 -9.75 -13.97 7.36
N ASP A 347 -10.72 -14.74 7.87
CA ASP A 347 -11.79 -15.41 7.13
C ASP A 347 -13.10 -14.61 7.10
N LYS A 348 -13.15 -13.39 7.63
CA LYS A 348 -14.31 -12.51 7.71
C LYS A 348 -14.17 -11.34 6.73
N ASN A 349 -15.29 -10.66 6.49
CA ASN A 349 -15.28 -9.44 5.69
C ASN A 349 -14.38 -8.38 6.34
N PRO A 350 -13.59 -7.64 5.56
CA PRO A 350 -12.72 -6.62 6.12
C PRO A 350 -13.47 -5.34 6.48
N SER A 351 -12.84 -4.55 7.33
CA SER A 351 -13.22 -3.17 7.62
C SER A 351 -12.37 -2.19 6.80
N ALA A 352 -12.92 -1.04 6.44
CA ALA A 352 -12.14 0.11 6.03
C ALA A 352 -11.64 0.84 7.28
N VAL A 353 -10.34 1.03 7.42
CA VAL A 353 -9.75 1.82 8.50
C VAL A 353 -9.34 3.18 7.93
N MET A 354 -10.12 4.22 8.25
CA MET A 354 -9.89 5.58 7.78
C MET A 354 -9.20 6.39 8.87
N CYS A 355 -8.07 7.01 8.54
CA CYS A 355 -7.23 7.66 9.52
C CYS A 355 -7.18 9.17 9.31
N ARG A 356 -6.96 9.94 10.38
CA ARG A 356 -6.77 11.39 10.35
C ARG A 356 -5.71 11.83 11.34
N GLY A 357 -4.71 12.57 10.84
CA GLY A 357 -3.60 13.09 11.63
C GLY A 357 -2.54 12.05 11.94
N TYR A 358 -1.29 12.49 12.08
CA TYR A 358 -0.16 11.64 12.48
C TYR A 358 1.05 12.44 13.02
N TYR A 359 1.08 13.75 12.84
CA TYR A 359 2.11 14.63 13.42
C TYR A 359 1.82 15.05 14.87
N THR A 360 0.57 14.89 15.31
CA THR A 360 0.10 15.20 16.66
C THR A 360 -0.97 14.19 17.05
N ARG A 361 -2.24 14.59 17.20
CA ARG A 361 -3.35 13.65 17.41
C ARG A 361 -3.45 12.67 16.26
N SER A 362 -3.76 11.42 16.60
CA SER A 362 -3.99 10.36 15.64
C SER A 362 -5.36 9.74 15.88
N TYR A 363 -6.17 9.71 14.83
CA TYR A 363 -7.49 9.08 14.83
C TYR A 363 -7.50 7.96 13.80
N LEU A 364 -7.92 6.77 14.20
CA LEU A 364 -8.15 5.63 13.33
C LEU A 364 -9.61 5.21 13.50
N TRP A 365 -10.36 5.22 12.42
CA TRP A 365 -11.79 4.93 12.41
C TRP A 365 -12.06 3.70 11.57
N ALA A 366 -12.46 2.59 12.21
CA ALA A 366 -12.85 1.35 11.56
C ALA A 366 -14.34 1.39 11.18
N VAL A 367 -14.62 1.04 9.93
CA VAL A 367 -15.96 1.07 9.34
C VAL A 367 -16.21 -0.23 8.59
N ASP A 368 -17.27 -0.92 8.95
CA ASP A 368 -17.74 -2.11 8.26
C ASP A 368 -18.75 -1.72 7.16
N PHE A 369 -18.78 -2.51 6.09
CA PHE A 369 -19.81 -2.42 5.06
C PHE A 369 -20.54 -3.77 4.96
N ASP A 370 -21.88 -3.77 5.02
CA ASP A 370 -22.71 -4.97 5.01
C ASP A 370 -23.46 -5.19 3.68
N GLY A 371 -22.97 -4.57 2.59
CA GLY A 371 -23.61 -4.61 1.28
C GLY A 371 -24.68 -3.52 1.09
N LYS A 372 -25.02 -2.77 2.14
CA LYS A 372 -26.03 -1.70 2.12
C LYS A 372 -25.61 -0.44 2.86
N GLU A 373 -25.01 -0.60 4.03
CA GLU A 373 -24.74 0.51 4.94
C GLU A 373 -23.30 0.43 5.47
N LEU A 374 -22.65 1.58 5.55
CA LEU A 374 -21.42 1.78 6.33
C LEU A 374 -21.77 1.91 7.80
N LYS A 375 -21.07 1.18 8.67
CA LYS A 375 -21.28 1.17 10.12
C LYS A 375 -19.97 1.36 10.85
N THR A 376 -19.91 2.32 11.77
CA THR A 376 -18.75 2.47 12.64
C THR A 376 -18.58 1.22 13.50
N LYS A 377 -17.40 0.61 13.47
CA LYS A 377 -17.00 -0.45 14.36
C LYS A 377 -16.40 0.13 15.64
N TRP A 378 -15.38 0.96 15.49
CA TRP A 378 -14.75 1.71 16.57
C TRP A 378 -14.01 2.92 16.04
N LEU A 379 -13.70 3.88 16.92
CA LEU A 379 -12.79 4.99 16.70
C LEU A 379 -11.73 5.00 17.78
N HIS A 380 -10.45 4.76 17.40
CA HIS A 380 -9.30 5.03 18.25
C HIS A 380 -8.92 6.51 18.18
N ALA A 381 -8.58 7.10 19.32
CA ALA A 381 -8.06 8.45 19.42
C ALA A 381 -6.87 8.53 20.38
N SER A 382 -5.68 8.75 19.86
CA SER A 382 -4.51 9.15 20.68
C SER A 382 -4.49 10.66 20.75
N VAL A 383 -5.09 11.20 21.82
CA VAL A 383 -5.35 12.64 22.01
C VAL A 383 -4.18 13.41 22.61
N SER A 384 -3.27 12.70 23.26
CA SER A 384 -2.04 13.25 23.85
C SER A 384 -0.91 12.22 23.85
N PRO A 385 0.33 12.61 24.15
CA PRO A 385 1.44 11.65 24.31
C PRO A 385 1.22 10.60 25.40
N ASN A 386 0.27 10.81 26.29
CA ASN A 386 0.06 10.00 27.49
C ASN A 386 -1.32 9.35 27.56
N ASP A 387 -2.25 9.73 26.67
CA ASP A 387 -3.66 9.35 26.78
C ASP A 387 -4.21 8.89 25.42
N TRP A 388 -4.96 7.80 25.46
CA TRP A 388 -5.74 7.33 24.32
C TRP A 388 -7.12 6.82 24.75
N GLU A 389 -8.06 6.81 23.82
CA GLU A 389 -9.42 6.33 24.01
C GLU A 389 -9.93 5.58 22.78
N VAL A 390 -10.91 4.69 23.01
CA VAL A 390 -11.69 4.03 21.96
C VAL A 390 -13.16 4.37 22.16
N ARG A 391 -13.84 4.74 21.08
CA ARG A 391 -15.26 5.09 21.06
C ARG A 391 -16.05 4.14 20.17
N ASP A 392 -17.31 3.89 20.56
CA ASP A 392 -18.29 3.15 19.75
C ASP A 392 -18.95 4.03 18.66
N ALA A 393 -19.94 3.45 17.98
CA ALA A 393 -20.70 4.10 16.90
C ALA A 393 -21.46 5.35 17.36
N GLU A 394 -21.87 5.39 18.62
CA GLU A 394 -22.58 6.51 19.24
C GLU A 394 -21.62 7.60 19.76
N GLY A 395 -20.29 7.38 19.61
CA GLY A 395 -19.25 8.30 20.09
C GLY A 395 -18.98 8.15 21.59
N LYS A 396 -19.53 7.16 22.29
CA LYS A 396 -19.29 6.91 23.69
C LYS A 396 -17.95 6.24 23.88
N ILE A 397 -17.15 6.71 24.86
CA ILE A 397 -15.91 6.06 25.26
C ILE A 397 -16.23 4.68 25.83
N ILE A 398 -15.70 3.63 25.20
CA ILE A 398 -15.82 2.23 25.64
C ILE A 398 -14.52 1.72 26.29
N ARG A 399 -13.39 2.39 26.00
CA ARG A 399 -12.10 2.11 26.63
C ARG A 399 -11.26 3.38 26.62
N GLU A 400 -10.51 3.61 27.71
CA GLU A 400 -9.56 4.73 27.80
C GLU A 400 -8.40 4.35 28.71
N VAL A 401 -7.24 4.94 28.45
CA VAL A 401 -6.05 4.83 29.30
C VAL A 401 -5.39 6.20 29.40
N HIS A 402 -5.02 6.60 30.63
CA HIS A 402 -4.45 7.88 30.93
C HIS A 402 -3.11 7.77 31.64
N GLY A 403 -2.27 8.80 31.46
CA GLY A 403 -1.02 8.94 32.18
C GLY A 403 0.05 7.90 31.83
N LEU A 404 -0.02 7.32 30.64
CA LEU A 404 1.01 6.41 30.13
C LEU A 404 2.36 7.13 30.07
N LYS A 405 3.44 6.37 30.21
CA LYS A 405 4.81 6.87 30.12
C LYS A 405 5.63 5.95 29.24
N ASN A 406 6.45 6.53 28.41
CA ASN A 406 7.38 5.81 27.56
C ASN A 406 8.74 6.52 27.52
N ARG A 407 9.79 5.76 27.18
CA ARG A 407 11.14 6.26 27.02
C ARG A 407 11.79 5.68 25.78
N ASP A 408 12.52 6.55 25.09
CA ASP A 408 13.35 6.12 23.96
C ASP A 408 14.55 5.26 24.42
N PRO A 409 15.32 4.63 23.51
CA PRO A 409 16.51 3.87 23.86
C PRO A 409 17.58 4.67 24.61
N LYS A 410 17.53 6.00 24.59
CA LYS A 410 18.43 6.90 25.33
C LYS A 410 17.90 7.32 26.68
N GLY A 411 16.65 6.92 27.03
CA GLY A 411 16.00 7.22 28.31
C GLY A 411 15.24 8.55 28.35
N ASN A 412 15.08 9.27 27.22
CA ASN A 412 14.28 10.48 27.13
C ASN A 412 12.78 10.13 27.21
N GLU A 413 11.98 10.99 27.82
CA GLU A 413 10.52 10.84 27.79
C GLU A 413 10.00 11.11 26.37
N VAL A 414 9.19 10.17 25.85
CA VAL A 414 8.62 10.19 24.51
C VAL A 414 7.14 9.79 24.54
N SER A 415 6.44 9.90 23.42
CA SER A 415 5.03 9.52 23.34
C SER A 415 4.84 8.03 23.68
N ALA A 416 3.89 7.77 24.59
CA ALA A 416 3.46 6.43 24.95
C ALA A 416 2.18 6.00 24.23
N THR A 417 1.71 6.78 23.25
CA THR A 417 0.51 6.56 22.46
C THR A 417 0.83 6.73 20.97
N ALA A 418 -0.15 6.63 20.08
CA ALA A 418 0.04 6.94 18.66
C ALA A 418 0.13 8.45 18.36
N PHE A 419 0.09 9.31 19.40
CA PHE A 419 0.26 10.75 19.24
C PHE A 419 1.66 11.07 18.71
N ALA A 420 1.74 11.75 17.55
CA ALA A 420 2.97 12.09 16.85
C ALA A 420 3.81 10.86 16.40
N GLN A 421 3.18 9.70 16.23
CA GLN A 421 3.87 8.45 15.88
C GLN A 421 3.50 7.89 14.51
N GLY A 422 2.49 8.44 13.82
CA GLY A 422 2.09 7.94 12.51
C GLY A 422 3.11 8.26 11.42
N ALA A 423 3.21 7.41 10.40
CA ALA A 423 4.04 7.64 9.22
C ALA A 423 3.27 8.30 8.08
N HIS A 424 3.93 8.55 6.94
CA HIS A 424 3.26 8.89 5.67
C HIS A 424 2.65 7.67 4.95
N SER A 425 2.58 6.54 5.61
CA SER A 425 1.93 5.30 5.19
C SER A 425 1.51 4.52 6.42
N LEU A 426 0.83 3.42 6.23
CA LEU A 426 0.55 2.42 7.26
C LEU A 426 0.76 1.03 6.67
N ALA A 427 0.79 0.01 7.51
CA ALA A 427 0.72 -1.37 7.07
C ALA A 427 -0.28 -2.14 7.94
N VAL A 428 -0.86 -3.19 7.37
CA VAL A 428 -1.90 -4.00 8.02
C VAL A 428 -1.49 -5.46 7.95
N GLY A 429 -1.69 -6.18 9.04
CA GLY A 429 -1.46 -7.61 9.12
C GLY A 429 -1.67 -8.16 10.52
N ASP A 430 -1.88 -9.47 10.62
CA ASP A 430 -1.94 -10.22 11.88
C ASP A 430 -0.52 -10.31 12.47
N VAL A 431 -0.13 -9.29 13.26
CA VAL A 431 1.24 -9.21 13.80
C VAL A 431 1.39 -9.94 15.13
N ASP A 432 0.30 -10.22 15.83
CA ASP A 432 0.35 -10.92 17.13
C ASP A 432 -0.10 -12.38 17.06
N GLY A 433 -0.61 -12.81 15.90
CA GLY A 433 -0.94 -14.20 15.60
C GLY A 433 -2.28 -14.63 16.19
N ASP A 434 -3.19 -13.72 16.44
CA ASP A 434 -4.53 -14.02 16.97
C ASP A 434 -5.57 -14.31 15.87
N GLY A 435 -5.17 -14.15 14.59
CA GLY A 435 -6.00 -14.38 13.42
C GLY A 435 -6.81 -13.17 12.98
N CYS A 436 -6.55 -11.99 13.55
CA CYS A 436 -7.11 -10.71 13.15
C CYS A 436 -5.98 -9.74 12.77
N ASP A 437 -6.29 -8.73 11.96
CA ASP A 437 -5.31 -7.73 11.58
C ASP A 437 -5.10 -6.64 12.63
N GLU A 438 -3.85 -6.24 12.81
CA GLU A 438 -3.42 -5.01 13.46
C GLU A 438 -3.06 -3.95 12.43
N ILE A 439 -3.09 -2.70 12.87
CA ILE A 439 -2.69 -1.55 12.07
C ILE A 439 -1.36 -1.00 12.59
N THR A 440 -0.26 -1.25 11.85
CA THR A 440 1.03 -0.60 12.10
C THR A 440 0.98 0.82 11.57
N TYR A 441 0.86 1.78 12.50
CA TYR A 441 0.63 3.19 12.23
C TYR A 441 1.91 4.02 12.43
N GLY A 442 2.97 3.70 11.72
CA GLY A 442 4.29 4.30 11.93
C GLY A 442 5.00 3.71 13.14
N SER A 443 5.40 4.54 14.11
CA SER A 443 6.07 4.15 15.35
C SER A 443 5.13 3.59 16.42
N ALA A 444 3.86 3.41 16.10
CA ALA A 444 2.85 2.79 16.98
C ALA A 444 2.04 1.74 16.21
N ALA A 445 1.43 0.83 16.92
CA ALA A 445 0.46 -0.13 16.36
C ALA A 445 -0.84 -0.12 17.16
N ILE A 446 -1.94 -0.33 16.45
CA ILE A 446 -3.30 -0.41 16.99
C ILE A 446 -3.83 -1.82 16.73
N ASN A 447 -4.33 -2.44 17.80
CA ASN A 447 -4.89 -3.78 17.76
C ASN A 447 -6.25 -3.79 17.05
N ASN A 448 -6.68 -4.96 16.58
CA ASN A 448 -7.97 -5.19 15.89
C ASN A 448 -9.20 -4.61 16.62
N ALA A 449 -9.17 -4.51 17.94
CA ALA A 449 -10.23 -3.90 18.77
C ALA A 449 -10.10 -2.38 18.93
N GLY A 450 -9.21 -1.72 18.20
CA GLY A 450 -8.95 -0.28 18.28
C GLY A 450 -8.11 0.15 19.49
N THR A 451 -7.55 -0.78 20.27
CA THR A 451 -6.70 -0.44 21.42
C THR A 451 -5.25 -0.27 20.97
N LEU A 452 -4.50 0.56 21.69
CA LEU A 452 -3.07 0.68 21.44
C LEU A 452 -2.37 -0.65 21.74
N LEU A 453 -1.64 -1.19 20.77
CA LEU A 453 -0.80 -2.37 20.97
C LEU A 453 0.55 -1.96 21.59
N TYR A 454 1.25 -1.04 20.96
CA TYR A 454 2.48 -0.43 21.46
C TYR A 454 2.73 0.96 20.86
N SER A 455 3.68 1.69 21.45
CA SER A 455 4.31 2.88 20.88
C SER A 455 5.81 2.82 21.17
N THR A 456 6.65 2.94 20.15
CA THR A 456 8.10 3.02 20.33
C THR A 456 8.54 4.40 20.82
N GLY A 457 7.75 5.43 20.52
CA GLY A 457 8.08 6.81 20.84
C GLY A 457 9.13 7.45 19.94
N LEU A 458 9.49 6.80 18.83
CA LEU A 458 10.53 7.28 17.90
C LEU A 458 10.02 8.33 16.91
N GLY A 459 8.72 8.68 16.97
CA GLY A 459 8.16 9.77 16.19
C GLY A 459 7.72 9.38 14.78
N HIS A 460 7.41 10.41 14.01
CA HIS A 460 6.95 10.34 12.62
C HIS A 460 8.06 9.91 11.65
N GLY A 461 7.66 9.42 10.45
CA GLY A 461 8.60 9.09 9.38
C GLY A 461 7.95 8.85 8.01
N ASP A 462 8.80 8.75 6.98
CA ASP A 462 8.40 8.78 5.57
C ASP A 462 8.22 7.39 4.95
N ALA A 463 8.85 6.34 5.47
CA ALA A 463 8.81 5.00 4.91
C ALA A 463 8.69 3.95 6.02
N LEU A 464 7.86 2.94 5.75
CA LEU A 464 7.52 1.86 6.66
C LEU A 464 7.36 0.56 5.86
N HIS A 465 7.98 -0.53 6.32
CA HIS A 465 7.93 -1.84 5.68
C HIS A 465 7.60 -2.90 6.73
N LEU A 466 6.49 -3.63 6.55
CA LEU A 466 6.03 -4.75 7.37
C LEU A 466 6.15 -6.04 6.56
N SER A 467 6.92 -7.00 7.05
CA SER A 467 7.12 -8.32 6.42
C SER A 467 7.79 -9.30 7.38
N ASP A 468 7.93 -10.56 7.01
CA ASP A 468 8.89 -11.52 7.57
C ASP A 468 10.31 -11.14 7.08
N LEU A 469 10.87 -10.07 7.67
CA LEU A 469 12.18 -9.54 7.27
C LEU A 469 13.33 -10.39 7.82
N ASP A 470 13.16 -10.97 9.00
CA ASP A 470 14.12 -11.89 9.65
C ASP A 470 13.53 -13.29 9.79
N PRO A 471 13.62 -14.15 8.77
CA PRO A 471 13.01 -15.48 8.78
C PRO A 471 13.60 -16.45 9.82
N ASP A 472 14.62 -16.04 10.56
CA ASP A 472 15.14 -16.79 11.71
C ASP A 472 14.42 -16.43 13.02
N ARG A 473 13.55 -15.42 13.01
CA ARG A 473 12.66 -15.02 14.10
C ARG A 473 11.22 -15.46 13.82
N PRO A 474 10.41 -15.77 14.82
CA PRO A 474 8.98 -16.00 14.60
C PRO A 474 8.24 -14.66 14.53
N GLY A 475 7.30 -14.54 13.61
CA GLY A 475 6.44 -13.37 13.43
C GLY A 475 6.96 -12.42 12.34
N LEU A 476 6.48 -11.20 12.37
CA LEU A 476 6.81 -10.14 11.42
C LEU A 476 7.69 -9.09 12.06
N GLU A 477 8.46 -8.40 11.24
CA GLU A 477 9.22 -7.20 11.64
C GLU A 477 8.71 -5.97 10.89
N VAL A 478 8.99 -4.83 11.49
CA VAL A 478 8.82 -3.51 10.86
C VAL A 478 10.17 -2.84 10.73
N PHE A 479 10.52 -2.46 9.50
CA PHE A 479 11.61 -1.50 9.25
C PHE A 479 11.01 -0.13 8.96
N MET A 480 11.46 0.91 9.66
CA MET A 480 10.96 2.27 9.53
C MET A 480 12.09 3.29 9.56
N VAL A 481 11.92 4.39 8.80
CA VAL A 481 12.78 5.57 8.88
C VAL A 481 12.05 6.74 9.50
N HIS A 482 12.77 7.62 10.22
CA HIS A 482 12.21 8.69 11.06
C HIS A 482 12.61 10.08 10.57
N GLU A 483 11.69 11.02 10.64
CA GLU A 483 11.92 12.43 10.32
C GLU A 483 12.58 13.17 11.47
N GLU A 484 12.36 12.73 12.70
CA GLU A 484 12.78 13.46 13.90
C GLU A 484 14.18 13.02 14.41
N TYR A 485 15.01 14.02 14.69
CA TYR A 485 16.30 13.82 15.37
C TYR A 485 16.08 13.29 16.80
N PRO A 486 16.82 12.26 17.24
CA PRO A 486 17.98 11.58 16.61
C PRO A 486 17.64 10.21 15.96
N TYR A 487 16.45 9.97 15.56
CA TYR A 487 15.89 8.63 15.41
C TYR A 487 16.07 7.96 14.03
N GLY A 488 16.87 8.37 13.17
CA GLY A 488 17.26 7.79 11.88
C GLY A 488 16.41 6.62 11.34
N SER A 489 16.71 5.38 11.77
CA SER A 489 15.92 4.20 11.38
C SER A 489 15.90 3.13 12.46
N ASP A 490 14.84 2.33 12.51
CA ASP A 490 14.72 1.15 13.36
C ASP A 490 14.21 -0.09 12.61
N LEU A 491 14.63 -1.25 13.08
CA LEU A 491 14.00 -2.54 12.86
C LEU A 491 13.42 -2.99 14.18
N ARG A 492 12.17 -3.40 14.22
CA ARG A 492 11.49 -3.85 15.43
C ARG A 492 10.62 -5.07 15.20
N ASP A 493 10.39 -5.80 16.25
CA ASP A 493 9.35 -6.84 16.33
C ASP A 493 7.98 -6.19 16.16
N ALA A 494 7.20 -6.64 15.16
CA ALA A 494 5.93 -6.01 14.80
C ALA A 494 4.83 -6.21 15.85
N ARG A 495 4.91 -7.28 16.64
CA ARG A 495 3.95 -7.63 17.70
C ARG A 495 4.15 -6.79 18.94
N THR A 496 5.40 -6.58 19.37
CA THR A 496 5.72 -6.02 20.69
C THR A 496 6.26 -4.59 20.62
N GLY A 497 6.74 -4.15 19.44
CA GLY A 497 7.47 -2.89 19.29
C GLY A 497 8.89 -2.93 19.87
N GLU A 498 9.42 -4.12 20.26
CA GLU A 498 10.80 -4.28 20.69
C GLU A 498 11.77 -3.89 19.59
N ILE A 499 12.65 -2.93 19.89
CA ILE A 499 13.65 -2.46 18.94
C ILE A 499 14.78 -3.50 18.82
N LEU A 500 14.94 -4.07 17.64
CA LEU A 500 15.96 -5.08 17.29
C LEU A 500 17.24 -4.44 16.79
N LEU A 501 17.11 -3.47 15.89
CA LEU A 501 18.22 -2.65 15.37
C LEU A 501 17.80 -1.17 15.41
N TYR A 502 18.76 -0.30 15.68
CA TYR A 502 18.51 1.12 15.77
C TYR A 502 19.71 1.93 15.28
N HIS A 503 19.47 2.84 14.35
CA HIS A 503 20.49 3.74 13.81
C HIS A 503 20.05 5.19 14.02
N THR A 504 20.93 5.96 14.66
CA THR A 504 20.69 7.39 14.85
C THR A 504 21.14 8.19 13.66
N ASP A 505 20.42 9.23 13.32
CA ASP A 505 20.82 10.23 12.34
C ASP A 505 20.75 11.65 12.91
N ARG A 506 21.28 12.62 12.17
CA ARG A 506 21.30 14.04 12.56
C ARG A 506 20.16 14.83 11.94
N ASP A 507 19.46 14.26 10.99
CA ASP A 507 18.51 14.94 10.14
C ASP A 507 17.33 14.01 9.81
N ASP A 508 16.36 14.52 9.04
CA ASP A 508 15.25 13.82 8.46
C ASP A 508 15.74 12.67 7.55
N THR A 509 15.47 11.43 7.95
CA THR A 509 15.72 10.23 7.14
C THR A 509 14.49 9.97 6.26
N GLY A 510 14.37 10.75 5.18
CA GLY A 510 13.19 10.77 4.33
C GLY A 510 13.01 9.56 3.40
N ARG A 511 13.92 8.56 3.42
CA ARG A 511 13.87 7.36 2.57
C ARG A 511 14.60 6.19 3.21
N GLY A 512 14.05 5.01 3.01
CA GLY A 512 14.64 3.73 3.37
C GLY A 512 13.81 2.61 2.80
N VAL A 513 14.41 1.43 2.63
CA VAL A 513 13.74 0.23 2.14
C VAL A 513 14.34 -1.01 2.80
N ALA A 514 13.51 -2.04 2.97
CA ALA A 514 13.90 -3.39 3.31
C ALA A 514 13.59 -4.29 2.11
N ALA A 515 14.57 -5.10 1.68
CA ALA A 515 14.40 -6.03 0.57
C ALA A 515 15.46 -7.15 0.60
N ASP A 516 15.10 -8.36 0.17
CA ASP A 516 16.04 -9.48 0.00
C ASP A 516 16.77 -9.34 -1.33
N ILE A 517 17.91 -8.63 -1.33
CA ILE A 517 18.69 -8.34 -2.54
C ILE A 517 19.98 -9.14 -2.69
N ASP A 518 20.46 -9.82 -1.66
CA ASP A 518 21.72 -10.58 -1.70
C ASP A 518 21.55 -12.00 -1.14
N ALA A 519 21.45 -12.99 -2.03
CA ALA A 519 21.28 -14.41 -1.71
C ALA A 519 22.33 -15.01 -0.74
N LYS A 520 23.39 -14.27 -0.41
CA LYS A 520 24.40 -14.71 0.57
C LYS A 520 23.93 -14.59 2.00
N TYR A 521 22.97 -13.74 2.25
CA TYR A 521 22.43 -13.46 3.57
C TYR A 521 20.99 -13.93 3.61
N ARG A 522 20.60 -14.57 4.69
CA ARG A 522 19.21 -14.98 4.89
C ARG A 522 18.43 -13.87 5.55
N GLY A 523 17.30 -13.49 4.97
CA GLY A 523 16.47 -12.35 5.36
C GLY A 523 16.78 -11.10 4.54
N CYS A 524 16.04 -10.04 4.80
CA CYS A 524 16.13 -8.82 4.01
C CYS A 524 17.35 -7.98 4.36
N GLU A 525 17.88 -7.28 3.37
CA GLU A 525 18.78 -6.18 3.59
C GLU A 525 18.03 -4.90 3.92
N LEU A 526 18.68 -4.04 4.71
CA LEU A 526 18.14 -2.79 5.21
C LEU A 526 19.06 -1.63 4.81
N TRP A 527 18.49 -0.55 4.27
CA TRP A 527 19.26 0.68 4.01
C TRP A 527 18.35 1.90 3.99
N SER A 528 18.94 3.05 4.28
CA SER A 528 18.29 4.35 4.28
C SER A 528 19.21 5.43 3.75
N ILE A 529 18.66 6.62 3.48
CA ILE A 529 19.41 7.70 2.84
C ILE A 529 20.61 8.20 3.68
N ASP A 530 20.51 8.10 4.99
CA ASP A 530 21.46 8.71 5.92
C ASP A 530 22.29 7.70 6.73
N VAL A 531 21.93 6.41 6.68
CA VAL A 531 22.73 5.34 7.29
C VAL A 531 23.70 4.78 6.26
N PRO A 532 25.03 4.87 6.50
CA PRO A 532 26.02 4.42 5.52
C PRO A 532 25.90 2.93 5.21
N GLY A 533 25.83 2.62 3.91
CA GLY A 533 25.88 1.27 3.37
C GLY A 533 24.56 0.47 3.50
N VAL A 534 24.56 -0.66 2.83
CA VAL A 534 23.50 -1.70 2.97
C VAL A 534 23.89 -2.60 4.12
N ARG A 535 22.92 -3.00 4.93
CA ARG A 535 23.10 -3.91 6.05
C ARG A 535 22.25 -5.16 5.87
N ASN A 536 22.77 -6.30 6.32
CA ASN A 536 21.94 -7.50 6.45
C ASN A 536 20.99 -7.35 7.66
N ILE A 537 20.06 -8.28 7.78
CA ILE A 537 19.05 -8.26 8.84
C ILE A 537 19.64 -8.35 10.26
N LYS A 538 20.87 -8.79 10.43
CA LYS A 538 21.58 -8.83 11.71
C LYS A 538 22.32 -7.52 12.03
N GLY A 539 22.24 -6.53 11.13
CA GLY A 539 22.85 -5.22 11.29
C GLY A 539 24.30 -5.11 10.78
N ASP A 540 24.88 -6.19 10.22
CA ASP A 540 26.22 -6.14 9.65
C ASP A 540 26.23 -5.37 8.34
N GLN A 541 27.17 -4.45 8.19
CA GLN A 541 27.32 -3.71 6.95
C GLN A 541 27.95 -4.59 5.86
N ILE A 542 27.20 -4.83 4.77
CA ILE A 542 27.62 -5.70 3.67
C ILE A 542 28.16 -4.94 2.45
N SER A 543 27.93 -3.64 2.35
CA SER A 543 28.50 -2.80 1.32
C SER A 543 29.47 -1.77 1.89
N LEU A 544 30.56 -1.51 1.13
CA LEU A 544 31.45 -0.40 1.39
C LEU A 544 30.92 0.85 0.69
N GLY A 545 30.84 1.94 1.41
CA GLY A 545 30.39 3.22 0.89
C GLY A 545 29.14 3.72 1.62
N GLY A 546 29.14 4.99 1.94
CA GLY A 546 28.03 5.65 2.62
C GLY A 546 27.12 6.33 1.63
N PHE A 547 25.85 6.31 1.92
CA PHE A 547 24.97 7.34 1.44
C PHE A 547 25.42 8.61 2.16
N ARG A 548 26.03 9.54 1.46
CA ARG A 548 26.22 10.87 2.03
C ARG A 548 24.97 11.67 1.76
N LYS A 549 24.38 12.19 2.81
CA LYS A 549 23.46 13.29 2.67
C LYS A 549 24.24 14.42 2.00
N HIS A 550 23.80 14.83 0.83
CA HIS A 550 24.36 16.01 0.19
C HIS A 550 24.06 17.19 1.09
N GLU A 551 25.10 17.92 1.47
CA GLU A 551 24.91 19.25 2.02
C GLU A 551 23.97 20.01 1.09
N TYR A 552 23.01 20.69 1.65
CA TYR A 552 21.95 21.43 0.94
C TYR A 552 22.56 22.26 -0.18
N GLY A 553 22.41 21.83 -1.43
CA GLY A 553 22.86 22.56 -2.61
C GLY A 553 23.52 21.76 -3.73
N GLU A 554 24.13 20.60 -3.47
CA GLU A 554 24.74 19.76 -4.51
C GLU A 554 23.88 18.53 -4.81
N ARG A 555 22.96 18.68 -5.75
CA ARG A 555 22.23 17.54 -6.31
C ARG A 555 23.11 16.87 -7.35
N GLU A 556 23.74 15.75 -6.99
CA GLU A 556 24.27 14.86 -8.02
C GLU A 556 23.12 14.43 -8.94
N SER A 557 23.35 14.58 -10.24
CA SER A 557 22.43 14.04 -11.24
C SER A 557 22.44 12.52 -11.10
N TYR A 558 21.28 11.94 -10.87
CA TYR A 558 21.11 10.49 -10.96
C TYR A 558 21.46 10.05 -12.39
N THR A 559 22.58 9.37 -12.51
CA THR A 559 23.04 8.82 -13.77
C THR A 559 22.79 7.32 -13.75
N PRO A 560 22.23 6.70 -14.80
CA PRO A 560 22.13 5.24 -14.88
C PRO A 560 23.48 4.58 -14.61
N GLY A 561 23.52 3.61 -13.69
CA GLY A 561 24.76 2.96 -13.28
C GLY A 561 25.34 3.49 -11.95
N PHE A 562 24.60 4.31 -11.22
CA PHE A 562 25.03 4.81 -9.92
C PHE A 562 25.15 3.69 -8.88
N ARG A 563 26.11 3.82 -7.94
CA ARG A 563 26.52 2.77 -6.98
C ARG A 563 25.49 2.43 -5.91
N TRP A 564 24.46 3.24 -5.75
CA TRP A 564 23.51 3.16 -4.63
C TRP A 564 22.28 2.37 -5.03
N PRO A 565 21.80 1.44 -4.21
CA PRO A 565 20.51 0.82 -4.43
C PRO A 565 19.41 1.87 -4.27
N ALA A 566 18.38 1.80 -5.10
CA ALA A 566 17.19 2.61 -4.96
C ALA A 566 16.55 2.41 -3.58
N MET A 567 15.93 3.46 -3.05
CA MET A 567 15.31 3.48 -1.73
C MET A 567 13.81 3.75 -1.80
N ASN A 568 13.20 3.35 -2.90
CA ASN A 568 11.80 3.67 -3.18
C ASN A 568 10.93 2.41 -3.19
N PHE A 569 11.16 1.53 -4.17
CA PHE A 569 10.39 0.31 -4.35
C PHE A 569 11.32 -0.88 -4.60
N ARG A 570 10.95 -2.03 -4.07
CA ARG A 570 11.46 -3.35 -4.43
C ARG A 570 10.49 -4.02 -5.39
N ILE A 571 10.88 -5.01 -6.16
CA ILE A 571 10.03 -5.74 -7.10
C ILE A 571 10.61 -7.12 -7.39
N TYR A 572 9.77 -8.14 -7.51
CA TYR A 572 10.16 -9.44 -8.06
C TYR A 572 10.10 -9.39 -9.58
N TRP A 573 11.24 -9.45 -10.27
CA TRP A 573 11.30 -9.24 -11.72
C TRP A 573 11.99 -10.35 -12.50
N ASP A 574 13.25 -10.67 -12.22
CA ASP A 574 14.07 -11.48 -13.13
C ASP A 574 13.93 -13.01 -12.92
N GLY A 575 13.14 -13.41 -11.94
CA GLY A 575 12.75 -14.82 -11.75
C GLY A 575 13.71 -15.65 -10.94
N ASP A 576 14.75 -15.07 -10.34
CA ASP A 576 15.39 -15.64 -9.17
C ASP A 576 14.53 -15.33 -7.91
N LEU A 577 15.00 -15.59 -6.71
CA LEU A 577 14.20 -15.36 -5.49
C LEU A 577 14.55 -14.07 -4.77
N GLN A 578 15.52 -13.31 -5.28
CA GLN A 578 15.90 -12.01 -4.78
C GLN A 578 15.02 -10.92 -5.42
N GLU A 579 14.94 -9.80 -4.73
CA GLU A 579 14.20 -8.64 -5.16
C GLU A 579 15.09 -7.69 -5.97
N GLU A 580 14.56 -7.18 -7.07
CA GLU A 580 15.09 -6.05 -7.79
C GLU A 580 14.54 -4.74 -7.22
N LEU A 581 15.07 -3.62 -7.72
CA LEU A 581 14.72 -2.29 -7.26
C LEU A 581 14.18 -1.44 -8.39
N LEU A 582 13.08 -0.74 -8.12
CA LEU A 582 12.59 0.33 -8.97
C LEU A 582 13.25 1.63 -8.57
N ALA A 583 14.02 2.19 -9.48
CA ALA A 583 14.70 3.46 -9.34
C ALA A 583 14.13 4.50 -10.30
N ASN A 584 14.56 5.74 -10.17
CA ASN A 584 14.22 6.79 -11.12
C ASN A 584 15.43 7.65 -11.44
N LEU A 585 15.48 8.16 -12.67
CA LEU A 585 16.40 9.23 -13.04
C LEU A 585 15.82 10.55 -12.51
N GLY A 586 16.66 11.34 -11.87
CA GLY A 586 16.23 12.60 -11.27
C GLY A 586 15.64 13.60 -12.25
N ARG A 587 15.32 14.80 -11.75
CA ARG A 587 14.71 15.89 -12.54
C ARG A 587 15.37 16.08 -13.91
N PRO A 588 14.58 16.47 -14.94
CA PRO A 588 13.22 16.97 -14.82
C PRO A 588 12.11 15.91 -14.88
N HIS A 589 12.38 14.68 -15.28
CA HIS A 589 11.35 13.75 -15.73
C HIS A 589 11.03 12.59 -14.78
N PHE A 590 11.81 12.36 -13.71
CA PHE A 590 11.59 11.23 -12.79
C PHE A 590 11.25 9.92 -13.51
N VAL A 591 12.04 9.56 -14.50
CA VAL A 591 11.77 8.42 -15.37
C VAL A 591 12.22 7.09 -14.74
N PRO A 592 11.42 6.02 -14.83
CA PRO A 592 11.66 4.79 -14.11
C PRO A 592 12.69 3.89 -14.79
N TYR A 593 13.48 3.18 -13.97
CA TYR A 593 14.35 2.10 -14.43
C TYR A 593 14.54 1.03 -13.36
N LEU A 594 14.96 -0.17 -13.78
CA LEU A 594 15.24 -1.30 -12.90
C LEU A 594 16.71 -1.34 -12.51
N GLN A 595 16.96 -1.73 -11.25
CA GLN A 595 18.29 -2.07 -10.74
C GLN A 595 18.27 -3.47 -10.13
N LYS A 596 19.44 -4.14 -10.20
CA LYS A 596 19.73 -5.37 -9.48
C LYS A 596 20.99 -5.20 -8.63
N TRP A 597 21.03 -5.88 -7.49
CA TRP A 597 22.22 -5.97 -6.67
C TRP A 597 23.18 -7.02 -7.23
N ASP A 598 24.45 -6.67 -7.44
CA ASP A 598 25.48 -7.56 -8.00
C ASP A 598 26.34 -8.26 -6.91
N GLY A 599 25.93 -8.15 -5.65
CA GLY A 599 26.69 -8.61 -4.48
C GLY A 599 27.65 -7.57 -3.92
N LYS A 600 27.68 -6.35 -4.47
CA LYS A 600 28.56 -5.24 -4.03
C LYS A 600 27.91 -3.87 -4.22
N LYS A 601 27.10 -3.69 -5.26
CA LYS A 601 26.47 -2.43 -5.64
C LYS A 601 25.23 -2.69 -6.46
N ALA A 602 24.37 -1.68 -6.55
CA ALA A 602 23.27 -1.70 -7.50
C ALA A 602 23.78 -1.43 -8.92
N VAL A 603 23.29 -2.18 -9.89
CA VAL A 603 23.57 -2.03 -11.32
C VAL A 603 22.27 -1.95 -12.10
N PRO A 604 22.20 -1.22 -13.24
CA PRO A 604 21.02 -1.23 -14.08
C PRO A 604 20.67 -2.63 -14.56
N LEU A 605 19.38 -2.99 -14.50
CA LEU A 605 18.85 -4.21 -15.06
C LEU A 605 17.98 -3.86 -16.29
N PRO A 606 18.49 -4.04 -17.51
CA PRO A 606 17.68 -3.79 -18.71
C PRO A 606 16.63 -4.89 -18.91
N LEU A 607 15.54 -4.55 -19.55
CA LEU A 607 14.57 -5.49 -20.07
C LEU A 607 15.23 -6.43 -21.11
N SER A 608 14.58 -7.53 -21.44
CA SER A 608 15.12 -8.54 -22.38
C SER A 608 15.45 -8.01 -23.78
N ASN A 609 14.89 -6.87 -24.17
CA ASN A 609 15.21 -6.15 -25.41
C ASN A 609 16.38 -5.15 -25.27
N GLY A 610 17.04 -5.10 -24.12
CA GLY A 610 18.16 -4.24 -23.82
C GLY A 610 17.81 -2.80 -23.44
N LYS A 611 16.51 -2.45 -23.33
CA LYS A 611 16.01 -1.12 -22.95
C LYS A 611 15.67 -1.07 -21.48
N GLN A 612 15.56 0.14 -20.94
CA GLN A 612 14.99 0.42 -19.64
C GLN A 612 13.49 0.79 -19.75
N LEU A 613 12.77 0.77 -18.64
CA LEU A 613 11.33 1.11 -18.57
C LEU A 613 11.04 2.48 -19.20
N TYR A 614 11.86 3.49 -18.89
CA TYR A 614 11.68 4.86 -19.42
C TYR A 614 11.92 4.99 -20.92
N GLU A 615 12.63 4.05 -21.56
CA GLU A 615 12.88 4.06 -23.00
C GLU A 615 11.70 3.48 -23.80
N MET A 616 10.63 3.09 -23.10
CA MET A 616 9.47 2.46 -23.68
C MET A 616 8.19 3.19 -23.28
N GLY A 617 7.33 3.52 -24.24
CA GLY A 617 6.02 4.11 -24.03
C GLY A 617 6.04 5.50 -23.37
N HIS A 618 7.16 6.24 -23.43
CA HIS A 618 7.34 7.53 -22.72
C HIS A 618 6.96 7.45 -21.24
N SER A 619 7.33 6.35 -20.60
CA SER A 619 6.93 6.04 -19.24
C SER A 619 7.57 6.98 -18.21
N ALA A 620 6.75 7.53 -17.33
CA ALA A 620 7.17 8.42 -16.24
C ALA A 620 6.56 8.00 -14.90
N SER A 621 7.29 8.30 -13.82
CA SER A 621 6.83 8.10 -12.45
C SER A 621 5.80 9.17 -12.07
N CYS A 622 4.93 8.85 -11.10
CA CYS A 622 4.04 9.83 -10.47
C CYS A 622 4.61 10.34 -9.13
N ASN A 623 3.85 11.17 -8.41
CA ASN A 623 4.18 11.67 -7.07
C ASN A 623 5.50 12.49 -6.96
N TRP A 624 5.86 13.22 -8.00
CA TRP A 624 6.98 14.17 -8.04
C TRP A 624 8.31 13.57 -7.53
N SER A 625 8.89 14.20 -6.51
CA SER A 625 10.17 13.77 -5.94
C SER A 625 10.12 12.40 -5.25
N LYS A 626 8.93 11.88 -4.94
CA LYS A 626 8.75 10.53 -4.43
C LYS A 626 8.94 9.50 -5.56
N ALA A 627 8.57 9.88 -6.81
CA ALA A 627 8.85 9.16 -8.05
C ALA A 627 8.46 7.67 -7.98
N THR A 628 7.19 7.45 -7.65
CA THR A 628 6.61 6.12 -7.49
C THR A 628 5.99 5.62 -8.80
N PRO A 629 5.80 4.32 -9.00
CA PRO A 629 4.91 3.84 -10.04
C PRO A 629 3.46 4.30 -9.77
N ASN A 630 2.61 4.25 -10.79
CA ASN A 630 1.17 4.39 -10.60
C ASN A 630 0.60 3.21 -9.79
N LEU A 631 1.13 2.00 -10.01
CA LEU A 631 0.86 0.79 -9.23
C LEU A 631 1.98 -0.23 -9.46
N GLN A 632 2.26 -1.05 -8.44
CA GLN A 632 3.01 -2.29 -8.51
C GLN A 632 2.18 -3.38 -7.86
N ALA A 633 1.93 -4.47 -8.58
CA ALA A 633 1.21 -5.64 -8.06
C ALA A 633 1.39 -6.84 -8.99
N ASP A 634 1.18 -8.07 -8.48
CA ASP A 634 1.04 -9.30 -9.26
C ASP A 634 -0.35 -9.33 -9.92
N LEU A 635 -0.47 -8.70 -11.09
CA LEU A 635 -1.75 -8.51 -11.79
C LEU A 635 -2.12 -9.68 -12.71
N PHE A 636 -1.13 -10.35 -13.29
CA PHE A 636 -1.29 -11.49 -14.20
C PHE A 636 0.06 -12.22 -14.41
N GLY A 637 0.06 -13.28 -15.20
CA GLY A 637 1.27 -14.08 -15.39
C GLY A 637 1.56 -14.98 -14.18
N ASP A 638 2.83 -15.25 -13.95
CA ASP A 638 3.26 -15.97 -12.75
C ASP A 638 3.43 -15.02 -11.55
N TRP A 639 4.01 -15.47 -10.48
CA TRP A 639 4.19 -14.75 -9.22
C TRP A 639 5.01 -13.45 -9.30
N ARG A 640 5.61 -13.13 -10.45
CA ARG A 640 6.37 -11.89 -10.59
C ARG A 640 5.44 -10.71 -10.86
N GLU A 641 5.86 -9.56 -10.37
CA GLU A 641 5.00 -8.38 -10.30
C GLU A 641 4.98 -7.59 -11.60
N GLU A 642 3.86 -6.99 -11.89
CA GLU A 642 3.71 -5.94 -12.89
C GLU A 642 3.94 -4.57 -12.27
N VAL A 643 4.36 -3.63 -13.13
CA VAL A 643 4.47 -2.23 -12.76
C VAL A 643 3.84 -1.33 -13.80
N ILE A 644 3.06 -0.37 -13.33
CA ILE A 644 2.31 0.57 -14.17
C ILE A 644 2.95 1.95 -14.09
N TYR A 645 3.21 2.53 -15.27
CA TYR A 645 3.67 3.91 -15.44
C TYR A 645 2.80 4.63 -16.47
N TRP A 646 2.62 5.92 -16.30
CA TRP A 646 1.86 6.72 -17.26
C TRP A 646 2.72 7.24 -18.41
N ASP A 647 2.11 7.48 -19.56
CA ASP A 647 2.74 8.09 -20.74
C ASP A 647 2.78 9.61 -20.56
N GLU A 648 3.99 10.18 -20.34
CA GLU A 648 4.16 11.62 -20.10
C GLU A 648 4.01 12.48 -21.36
N SER A 649 3.95 11.89 -22.55
CA SER A 649 3.86 12.64 -23.80
C SER A 649 2.50 13.34 -23.94
N ASP A 650 1.41 12.68 -23.52
CA ASP A 650 0.05 13.23 -23.64
C ASP A 650 -0.91 12.83 -22.51
N ALA A 651 -0.47 12.00 -21.57
CA ALA A 651 -1.28 11.47 -20.47
C ALA A 651 -2.55 10.71 -20.94
N SER A 652 -2.48 10.05 -22.10
CA SER A 652 -3.60 9.31 -22.69
C SER A 652 -3.48 7.79 -22.52
N HIS A 653 -2.39 7.30 -21.93
CA HIS A 653 -2.13 5.88 -21.72
C HIS A 653 -1.48 5.59 -20.38
N LEU A 654 -1.75 4.38 -19.88
CA LEU A 654 -0.94 3.72 -18.84
C LEU A 654 -0.18 2.56 -19.49
N ASN A 655 1.09 2.43 -19.17
CA ASN A 655 1.95 1.35 -19.66
C ASN A 655 2.12 0.31 -18.56
N ILE A 656 1.59 -0.89 -18.78
CA ILE A 656 1.67 -2.02 -17.86
C ILE A 656 2.84 -2.90 -18.31
N PHE A 657 3.92 -2.91 -17.56
CA PHE A 657 5.10 -3.72 -17.84
C PHE A 657 5.03 -5.04 -17.09
N THR A 658 5.44 -6.11 -17.76
CA THR A 658 5.64 -7.44 -17.17
C THR A 658 6.93 -8.04 -17.69
N THR A 659 7.40 -9.12 -17.06
CA THR A 659 8.65 -9.78 -17.42
C THR A 659 8.42 -10.95 -18.37
N ASN A 660 9.37 -11.18 -19.28
CA ASN A 660 9.42 -12.35 -20.15
C ASN A 660 10.65 -13.25 -19.89
N ILE A 661 11.26 -13.09 -18.73
CA ILE A 661 12.42 -13.89 -18.31
C ILE A 661 11.87 -15.21 -17.74
N PRO A 662 12.31 -16.40 -18.21
CA PRO A 662 11.88 -17.66 -17.61
C PRO A 662 12.35 -17.79 -16.17
N THR A 663 11.51 -18.35 -15.29
CA THR A 663 11.90 -18.74 -13.92
C THR A 663 11.86 -20.23 -13.72
N GLU A 664 12.76 -20.75 -12.87
CA GLU A 664 12.78 -22.15 -12.41
C GLU A 664 11.94 -22.36 -11.14
N TYR A 665 11.34 -21.30 -10.62
CA TYR A 665 10.57 -21.32 -9.38
C TYR A 665 9.08 -21.19 -9.65
N ARG A 666 8.31 -21.88 -8.81
CA ARG A 666 6.87 -21.87 -8.79
C ARG A 666 6.40 -21.40 -7.42
N VAL A 667 5.58 -20.37 -7.44
CA VAL A 667 4.99 -19.73 -6.26
C VAL A 667 3.52 -19.43 -6.56
N PRO A 668 2.60 -19.57 -5.63
CA PRO A 668 1.24 -19.05 -5.80
C PRO A 668 1.27 -17.54 -6.05
N THR A 669 0.25 -17.03 -6.74
CA THR A 669 0.12 -15.57 -6.92
C THR A 669 0.29 -14.85 -5.60
N LEU A 670 1.09 -13.78 -5.61
CA LEU A 670 1.35 -12.97 -4.42
C LEU A 670 0.08 -12.30 -3.89
N MET A 671 -0.92 -12.09 -4.77
CA MET A 671 -2.25 -11.56 -4.39
C MET A 671 -3.03 -12.49 -3.45
N HIS A 672 -2.64 -13.76 -3.31
CA HIS A 672 -3.19 -14.68 -2.32
C HIS A 672 -2.39 -14.72 -1.00
N ASP A 673 -1.30 -13.96 -0.90
CA ASP A 673 -0.70 -13.63 0.39
C ASP A 673 -1.43 -12.45 1.03
N HIS A 674 -1.85 -12.62 2.27
CA HIS A 674 -2.69 -11.64 2.95
C HIS A 674 -1.99 -10.28 3.12
N ILE A 675 -0.75 -10.28 3.62
CA ILE A 675 0.05 -9.05 3.84
C ILE A 675 0.28 -8.31 2.51
N TYR A 676 0.62 -9.07 1.47
CA TYR A 676 0.84 -8.51 0.14
C TYR A 676 -0.43 -7.87 -0.42
N ARG A 677 -1.57 -8.57 -0.34
CA ARG A 677 -2.85 -8.05 -0.85
C ARG A 677 -3.31 -6.81 -0.10
N MET A 678 -3.14 -6.77 1.22
CA MET A 678 -3.38 -5.55 2.00
C MET A 678 -2.43 -4.43 1.57
N GLY A 679 -1.15 -4.76 1.32
CA GLY A 679 -0.14 -3.84 0.78
C GLY A 679 -0.57 -3.21 -0.55
N VAL A 680 -1.10 -3.99 -1.49
CA VAL A 680 -1.65 -3.48 -2.76
C VAL A 680 -2.85 -2.56 -2.51
N ALA A 681 -3.73 -2.87 -1.58
CA ALA A 681 -4.91 -2.06 -1.29
C ALA A 681 -4.57 -0.69 -0.69
N TRP A 682 -3.54 -0.57 0.16
CA TRP A 682 -3.12 0.70 0.75
C TRP A 682 -1.97 1.39 -0.02
N GLN A 683 -1.43 0.81 -1.10
CA GLN A 683 -0.27 1.36 -1.84
C GLN A 683 -0.46 2.82 -2.27
N ASN A 684 -1.67 3.22 -2.64
CA ASN A 684 -2.00 4.58 -3.08
C ASN A 684 -2.02 5.62 -1.94
N VAL A 685 -1.78 5.21 -0.69
CA VAL A 685 -2.00 6.06 0.48
C VAL A 685 -0.78 6.92 0.78
N ALA A 686 -0.98 8.22 0.78
CA ALA A 686 0.01 9.27 1.08
C ALA A 686 1.34 9.11 0.32
N TYR A 687 2.40 8.60 0.94
CA TYR A 687 3.65 8.28 0.24
C TYR A 687 3.70 6.78 -0.07
N ASN A 688 3.37 6.44 -1.31
CA ASN A 688 3.31 5.06 -1.77
C ASN A 688 4.54 4.25 -1.34
N GLN A 689 4.29 3.05 -0.82
CA GLN A 689 5.31 2.06 -0.45
C GLN A 689 5.05 0.75 -1.20
N PRO A 690 6.08 -0.06 -1.48
CA PRO A 690 5.88 -1.35 -2.14
C PRO A 690 5.08 -2.30 -1.24
N PRO A 691 4.22 -3.16 -1.79
CA PRO A 691 3.62 -4.25 -1.03
C PRO A 691 4.71 -5.27 -0.66
N HIS A 692 4.61 -5.93 0.48
CA HIS A 692 5.53 -6.96 0.95
C HIS A 692 4.78 -8.26 1.25
N LEU A 693 5.49 -9.39 1.16
CA LEU A 693 4.96 -10.70 1.54
C LEU A 693 4.91 -10.87 3.07
N GLY A 694 3.96 -11.65 3.55
CA GLY A 694 3.89 -12.11 4.94
C GLY A 694 4.84 -13.25 5.27
N TYR A 695 5.72 -13.62 4.34
CA TYR A 695 6.66 -14.73 4.50
C TYR A 695 7.94 -14.49 3.68
N TYR A 696 9.02 -15.13 4.08
CA TYR A 696 10.27 -15.11 3.33
C TYR A 696 10.16 -15.99 2.08
N LEU A 697 10.21 -15.42 0.89
CA LEU A 697 9.93 -16.09 -0.38
C LEU A 697 10.81 -17.34 -0.63
N PRO A 698 12.14 -17.32 -0.37
CA PRO A 698 12.99 -18.47 -0.60
C PRO A 698 12.58 -19.73 0.20
N ASP A 699 11.88 -19.59 1.33
CA ASP A 699 11.39 -20.73 2.12
C ASP A 699 10.12 -21.37 1.56
N LYS A 700 9.40 -20.67 0.69
CA LYS A 700 8.11 -21.09 0.14
C LYS A 700 8.18 -21.50 -1.33
N ALA A 701 9.13 -20.93 -2.07
CA ALA A 701 9.28 -21.19 -3.49
C ALA A 701 9.65 -22.63 -3.78
N GLU A 702 8.92 -23.28 -4.69
CA GLU A 702 9.23 -24.63 -5.16
C GLU A 702 10.12 -24.56 -6.40
N LYS A 703 11.35 -25.09 -6.31
CA LYS A 703 12.23 -25.20 -7.48
C LYS A 703 11.78 -26.38 -8.35
N MET A 704 11.47 -26.07 -9.59
CA MET A 704 11.11 -27.06 -10.59
C MET A 704 12.37 -27.70 -11.17
N LYS A 705 12.39 -29.02 -11.18
CA LYS A 705 13.50 -29.82 -11.75
C LYS A 705 13.32 -30.00 -13.25
#